data_e25259a53497a6f83fb6330b9ff454f1
#
_entry.id   e25259a53497a6f83fb6330b9ff454f1
#
_cell.length_a   1.000
_cell.length_b   1.000
_cell.length_c   1.000
_cell.angle_alpha   90.00
_cell.angle_beta   90.00
_cell.angle_gamma   90.00
#
_symmetry.space_group_name_H-M   'P 1'
#
loop_
_entity.id
_entity.type
_entity.pdbx_description
1 polymer ?
#
loop_
_entity_poly.entity_id
_entity_poly.type
_entity_poly.pdbx_seq_one_letter_code
_entity_poly.pdbx_strand_id
1 'polypeptide(L)'
;MQQRKKPQATVSRSIMLRAIFVGLIAVVAFGIIIYRLVQLQIIDKDNYSAQAANQQLHDEIITPNRGTIYDANMKELARSSTVWTVEASPRDMAKAKSDINSIASNLARILEIDEADVLAKLSKSDTNYQLIKRKIEKPVADALREYIKSYNEDEINKEHPIAGIYLRQDSKRYYPYSNFASTVIGFTNVDGDGVMGLEYVYNDELKGTPGRIVSGKNALGYELSDVSYKTEYPAVNGNGLVLTIDENIQHSAEKYLLAAVKEHNVANRGVIIAMNPKTGAIYACASMPDFDLNEPFKIADETVAAAVAAITDETERKKAEGEALWAQRRNKAVQDIYEPGSVFKVVTASAALDSGAATLNTSYTCHGSFTVLPNLPPMKCAEAGGHGTLNFAQGLDKSCNPYYINLGQMMGAHTFTNYLQGFGFMEKTGVDMQDEAKNQVYTEDEMGIVELASSSFGQSSAVTPISMITAISAAINGGKLVQPHVVSKILDENGNIIKTMTPQIKRQVISEETSKTICKLLEDSVNEPGGHGNNAYVPGYRVGGKSGTSQKLNDPDDTKRIASFVGFAPANDPEIVVLAFLDEPHSPTNSSYGARLSGPIVQEVIYEAMPYLGVEPQYTAEELKKVDVITPATIGKPVQDAKAELEALGLNCKIEGLGGTVTYQYPSALTSLPRTSTVVLYTDPDAVGARVVVPETKDLTVAAATEAMRTAGLNIKVRGATVGRASMILAASQNIPAATEVEQGTLITVNFHDTTVVPEN
;
A
#
# COMPACT_ATOMS: atom_id res chain seq x y z
N MET A 1 67.30 107.60 -21.26
CA MET A 1 66.92 106.25 -21.09
C MET A 1 65.55 106.03 -21.76
N GLN A 2 65.52 105.49 -22.93
CA GLN A 2 64.24 105.22 -23.69
C GLN A 2 63.73 103.79 -23.38
N GLN A 3 62.53 103.72 -22.84
CA GLN A 3 61.83 102.44 -22.68
C GLN A 3 61.29 102.05 -24.03
N ARG A 4 61.72 100.90 -24.55
CA ARG A 4 61.12 100.22 -25.72
C ARG A 4 59.81 99.62 -25.33
N LYS A 5 58.69 100.07 -25.90
CA LYS A 5 57.34 99.36 -25.87
C LYS A 5 57.44 98.09 -26.72
N LYS A 6 57.11 96.97 -26.15
CA LYS A 6 56.94 95.74 -26.89
C LYS A 6 55.68 95.85 -27.80
N PRO A 7 55.71 95.33 -29.03
CA PRO A 7 54.56 95.37 -29.91
C PRO A 7 53.48 94.35 -29.37
N GLN A 8 52.27 94.83 -29.24
CA GLN A 8 51.09 93.99 -29.05
C GLN A 8 50.85 93.21 -30.32
N ALA A 9 50.94 91.91 -30.29
CA ALA A 9 50.58 90.98 -31.39
C ALA A 9 49.05 91.02 -31.56
N THR A 10 48.61 91.69 -32.66
CA THR A 10 47.18 91.60 -33.03
C THR A 10 46.85 90.23 -33.55
N VAL A 11 46.01 89.50 -32.84
CA VAL A 11 45.52 88.16 -33.26
C VAL A 11 44.81 88.28 -34.62
N SER A 12 45.29 87.59 -35.65
CA SER A 12 44.71 87.60 -36.96
C SER A 12 43.23 87.21 -36.89
N ARG A 13 42.36 87.96 -37.55
CA ARG A 13 40.93 87.76 -37.59
C ARG A 13 40.53 86.29 -37.99
N SER A 14 41.38 85.62 -38.75
CA SER A 14 41.22 84.21 -39.15
C SER A 14 41.50 83.25 -38.01
N ILE A 15 42.43 83.55 -37.10
CA ILE A 15 42.74 82.72 -35.90
C ILE A 15 41.57 82.84 -34.92
N MET A 16 41.04 84.06 -34.75
CA MET A 16 39.91 84.32 -33.87
C MET A 16 38.66 83.63 -34.34
N LEU A 17 38.35 83.59 -35.67
CA LEU A 17 37.25 82.88 -36.27
C LEU A 17 37.40 81.36 -36.11
N ARG A 18 38.60 80.81 -36.27
CA ARG A 18 38.90 79.41 -36.05
C ARG A 18 38.73 79.01 -34.55
N ALA A 19 39.14 79.83 -33.64
CA ALA A 19 39.00 79.65 -32.20
C ALA A 19 37.50 79.71 -31.81
N ILE A 20 36.72 80.63 -32.39
CA ILE A 20 35.27 80.66 -32.15
C ILE A 20 34.56 79.42 -32.75
N PHE A 21 34.97 78.95 -33.95
CA PHE A 21 34.43 77.73 -34.56
C PHE A 21 34.74 76.47 -33.74
N VAL A 22 35.99 76.32 -33.27
CA VAL A 22 36.37 75.22 -32.35
C VAL A 22 35.61 75.33 -31.03
N GLY A 23 35.43 76.53 -30.48
CA GLY A 23 34.61 76.76 -29.30
C GLY A 23 33.19 76.42 -29.49
N LEU A 24 32.61 76.74 -30.66
CA LEU A 24 31.24 76.36 -31.00
C LEU A 24 31.05 74.80 -31.08
N ILE A 25 32.01 74.13 -31.74
CA ILE A 25 32.02 72.65 -31.80
C ILE A 25 32.09 72.07 -30.39
N ALA A 26 32.93 72.58 -29.53
CA ALA A 26 33.09 72.17 -28.12
C ALA A 26 31.76 72.34 -27.37
N VAL A 27 31.11 73.52 -27.53
CA VAL A 27 29.78 73.76 -26.88
C VAL A 27 28.71 72.78 -27.35
N VAL A 28 28.68 72.55 -28.68
CA VAL A 28 27.73 71.58 -29.25
C VAL A 28 28.02 70.17 -28.73
N ALA A 29 29.32 69.77 -28.69
CA ALA A 29 29.71 68.44 -28.14
C ALA A 29 29.31 68.29 -26.67
N PHE A 30 29.56 69.31 -25.86
CA PHE A 30 29.12 69.34 -24.45
C PHE A 30 27.57 69.30 -24.33
N GLY A 31 26.87 70.01 -25.19
CA GLY A 31 25.42 69.99 -25.24
C GLY A 31 24.87 68.62 -25.53
N ILE A 32 25.50 67.89 -26.46
CA ILE A 32 25.12 66.47 -26.78
C ILE A 32 25.42 65.58 -25.58
N ILE A 33 26.55 65.73 -24.93
CA ILE A 33 26.92 64.95 -23.74
C ILE A 33 25.91 65.18 -22.59
N ILE A 34 25.60 66.47 -22.33
CA ILE A 34 24.63 66.83 -21.28
C ILE A 34 23.27 66.29 -21.62
N TYR A 35 22.82 66.44 -22.87
CA TYR A 35 21.54 65.84 -23.34
C TYR A 35 21.50 64.31 -23.12
N ARG A 36 22.59 63.60 -23.46
CA ARG A 36 22.72 62.19 -23.27
C ARG A 36 22.74 61.80 -21.81
N LEU A 37 23.42 62.59 -20.95
CA LEU A 37 23.40 62.39 -19.51
C LEU A 37 22.00 62.61 -18.91
N VAL A 38 21.27 63.63 -19.33
CA VAL A 38 19.89 63.88 -18.90
C VAL A 38 18.99 62.74 -19.34
N GLN A 39 19.13 62.26 -20.58
CA GLN A 39 18.39 61.12 -21.08
C GLN A 39 18.66 59.89 -20.24
N LEU A 40 19.92 59.54 -19.97
CA LEU A 40 20.30 58.33 -19.22
C LEU A 40 19.98 58.42 -17.72
N GLN A 41 20.17 59.61 -17.09
CA GLN A 41 20.06 59.74 -15.64
C GLN A 41 18.71 60.25 -15.13
N ILE A 42 17.91 60.88 -16.00
CA ILE A 42 16.61 61.45 -15.61
C ILE A 42 15.46 60.78 -16.38
N ILE A 43 15.52 60.71 -17.72
CA ILE A 43 14.41 60.24 -18.54
C ILE A 43 14.33 58.71 -18.50
N ASP A 44 15.45 58.02 -18.73
CA ASP A 44 15.53 56.57 -18.82
C ASP A 44 15.95 55.90 -17.49
N LYS A 45 16.12 56.69 -16.41
CA LYS A 45 16.61 56.24 -15.10
C LYS A 45 15.85 54.99 -14.60
N ASP A 46 14.54 55.06 -14.62
CA ASP A 46 13.70 53.99 -14.08
C ASP A 46 13.82 52.70 -14.92
N ASN A 47 13.93 52.82 -16.26
CA ASN A 47 14.17 51.72 -17.16
C ASN A 47 15.53 51.06 -16.93
N TYR A 48 16.61 51.86 -16.85
CA TYR A 48 17.93 51.31 -16.60
C TYR A 48 18.09 50.75 -15.17
N SER A 49 17.43 51.38 -14.20
CA SER A 49 17.37 50.86 -12.84
C SER A 49 16.65 49.57 -12.75
N ALA A 50 15.50 49.43 -13.46
CA ALA A 50 14.76 48.16 -13.55
C ALA A 50 15.54 47.07 -14.28
N GLN A 51 16.24 47.38 -15.38
CA GLN A 51 17.10 46.44 -16.07
C GLN A 51 18.31 46.02 -15.21
N ALA A 52 18.92 46.93 -14.49
CA ALA A 52 20.02 46.63 -13.54
C ALA A 52 19.51 45.76 -12.39
N ALA A 53 18.33 46.09 -11.83
CA ALA A 53 17.69 45.28 -10.79
C ALA A 53 17.41 43.87 -11.29
N ASN A 54 16.83 43.73 -12.47
CA ASN A 54 16.56 42.40 -13.06
C ASN A 54 17.84 41.60 -13.37
N GLN A 55 18.96 42.22 -13.65
CA GLN A 55 20.25 41.56 -13.84
C GLN A 55 20.95 41.22 -12.50
N GLN A 56 20.65 41.94 -11.44
CA GLN A 56 21.26 41.78 -10.11
C GLN A 56 20.44 40.91 -9.17
N LEU A 57 19.11 40.76 -9.43
CA LEU A 57 18.25 39.94 -8.62
C LEU A 57 18.47 38.47 -8.96
N HIS A 58 18.75 37.68 -7.95
CA HIS A 58 18.83 36.22 -8.01
C HIS A 58 17.70 35.63 -7.19
N ASP A 59 16.86 34.87 -7.86
CA ASP A 59 15.78 34.13 -7.20
C ASP A 59 16.31 32.75 -6.79
N GLU A 60 16.35 32.47 -5.49
CA GLU A 60 16.62 31.17 -4.95
C GLU A 60 15.28 30.54 -4.49
N ILE A 61 14.94 29.37 -5.04
CA ILE A 61 13.71 28.67 -4.70
C ILE A 61 13.91 27.94 -3.37
N ILE A 62 12.99 28.16 -2.42
CA ILE A 62 12.89 27.38 -1.19
C ILE A 62 11.91 26.23 -1.46
N THR A 63 12.41 24.99 -1.46
CA THR A 63 11.59 23.81 -1.66
C THR A 63 10.72 23.54 -0.41
N PRO A 64 9.38 23.45 -0.52
CA PRO A 64 8.52 23.10 0.59
C PRO A 64 8.71 21.65 0.99
N ASN A 65 8.40 21.30 2.23
CA ASN A 65 8.25 19.92 2.62
C ASN A 65 6.90 19.41 2.12
N ARG A 66 6.92 18.23 1.49
CA ARG A 66 5.71 17.53 1.10
C ARG A 66 4.97 17.02 2.34
N GLY A 67 3.64 17.16 2.38
CA GLY A 67 2.80 16.80 3.51
C GLY A 67 2.97 15.34 3.93
N THR A 68 2.87 15.08 5.22
CA THR A 68 3.01 13.73 5.79
C THR A 68 1.73 12.91 5.54
N ILE A 69 1.88 11.62 5.24
CA ILE A 69 0.78 10.67 5.15
C ILE A 69 0.81 9.83 6.42
N TYR A 70 -0.32 9.81 7.13
CA TYR A 70 -0.53 9.08 8.39
C TYR A 70 -1.53 7.94 8.18
N ASP A 71 -1.40 6.88 8.98
CA ASP A 71 -2.44 5.87 9.14
C ASP A 71 -3.64 6.41 9.95
N ALA A 72 -4.63 5.56 10.21
CA ALA A 72 -5.82 5.91 11.00
C ALA A 72 -5.48 6.33 12.44
N ASN A 73 -4.33 5.91 12.98
CA ASN A 73 -3.85 6.13 14.34
C ASN A 73 -2.75 7.19 14.41
N MET A 74 -2.59 8.02 13.38
CA MET A 74 -1.58 9.09 13.28
C MET A 74 -0.13 8.59 13.24
N LYS A 75 0.11 7.38 12.77
CA LYS A 75 1.46 6.84 12.53
C LYS A 75 1.96 7.29 11.15
N GLU A 76 3.19 7.76 11.06
CA GLU A 76 3.76 8.28 9.82
C GLU A 76 4.06 7.16 8.83
N LEU A 77 3.36 7.12 7.70
CA LEU A 77 3.57 6.18 6.60
C LEU A 77 4.48 6.74 5.50
N ALA A 78 4.42 8.05 5.29
CA ALA A 78 5.31 8.76 4.37
C ALA A 78 5.60 10.16 4.90
N ARG A 79 6.88 10.55 4.93
CA ARG A 79 7.31 11.88 5.40
C ARG A 79 8.41 12.45 4.52
N SER A 80 8.54 13.77 4.55
CA SER A 80 9.65 14.46 3.91
C SER A 80 10.73 14.81 4.92
N SER A 81 11.98 14.77 4.50
CA SER A 81 13.13 15.17 5.29
C SER A 81 14.05 16.07 4.48
N THR A 82 14.66 17.04 5.15
CA THR A 82 15.62 17.93 4.52
C THR A 82 16.90 17.18 4.15
N VAL A 83 17.28 17.33 2.90
CA VAL A 83 18.51 16.80 2.31
C VAL A 83 19.21 17.94 1.54
N TRP A 84 20.36 17.67 0.94
CA TRP A 84 21.10 18.68 0.17
C TRP A 84 21.49 18.15 -1.20
N THR A 85 21.38 19.02 -2.20
CA THR A 85 21.88 18.78 -3.54
C THR A 85 23.20 19.52 -3.70
N VAL A 86 24.26 18.80 -4.11
CA VAL A 86 25.61 19.36 -4.34
C VAL A 86 25.72 19.82 -5.77
N GLU A 87 25.99 21.11 -5.93
CA GLU A 87 26.14 21.78 -7.21
C GLU A 87 27.51 22.41 -7.29
N ALA A 88 28.07 22.52 -8.51
CA ALA A 88 29.36 23.18 -8.74
C ALA A 88 29.25 24.27 -9.80
N SER A 89 29.99 25.34 -9.61
CA SER A 89 30.28 26.38 -10.63
C SER A 89 31.77 26.27 -11.07
N PRO A 90 32.07 25.48 -12.11
CA PRO A 90 33.44 25.35 -12.59
C PRO A 90 34.09 26.68 -13.01
N ARG A 91 33.27 27.65 -13.47
CA ARG A 91 33.73 29.02 -13.77
C ARG A 91 34.26 29.74 -12.53
N ASP A 92 33.59 29.60 -11.38
CA ASP A 92 34.04 30.27 -10.15
C ASP A 92 35.25 29.56 -9.56
N MET A 93 35.35 28.24 -9.71
CA MET A 93 36.55 27.48 -9.38
C MET A 93 37.75 27.92 -10.21
N ALA A 94 37.56 28.11 -11.54
CA ALA A 94 38.61 28.58 -12.43
C ALA A 94 39.06 30.01 -12.08
N LYS A 95 38.13 30.91 -11.73
CA LYS A 95 38.49 32.30 -11.26
C LYS A 95 39.27 32.25 -9.96
N ALA A 96 38.92 31.38 -9.03
CA ALA A 96 39.60 31.18 -7.75
C ALA A 96 40.90 30.39 -7.88
N LYS A 97 41.19 29.83 -9.08
CA LYS A 97 42.33 28.94 -9.34
C LYS A 97 42.32 27.70 -8.43
N SER A 98 41.14 27.21 -8.09
CA SER A 98 40.97 26.05 -7.24
C SER A 98 41.66 24.80 -7.85
N ASP A 99 42.22 23.93 -7.01
CA ASP A 99 42.81 22.66 -7.43
C ASP A 99 41.70 21.62 -7.71
N ILE A 100 41.24 21.59 -8.97
CA ILE A 100 40.13 20.71 -9.41
C ILE A 100 40.43 19.24 -9.19
N ASN A 101 41.70 18.79 -9.31
CA ASN A 101 42.03 17.37 -9.13
C ASN A 101 41.89 16.96 -7.67
N SER A 102 42.48 17.73 -6.75
CA SER A 102 42.33 17.47 -5.32
C SER A 102 40.87 17.55 -4.86
N ILE A 103 40.13 18.53 -5.36
CA ILE A 103 38.70 18.71 -5.03
C ILE A 103 37.86 17.52 -5.60
N ALA A 104 38.09 17.10 -6.84
CA ALA A 104 37.36 15.99 -7.45
C ALA A 104 37.57 14.68 -6.67
N SER A 105 38.82 14.37 -6.28
CA SER A 105 39.13 13.18 -5.50
C SER A 105 38.45 13.20 -4.12
N ASN A 106 38.47 14.32 -3.41
CA ASN A 106 37.82 14.43 -2.11
C ASN A 106 36.28 14.43 -2.21
N LEU A 107 35.71 15.09 -3.22
CA LEU A 107 34.27 15.03 -3.47
C LEU A 107 33.82 13.59 -3.79
N ALA A 108 34.58 12.89 -4.66
CA ALA A 108 34.29 11.50 -4.99
C ALA A 108 34.26 10.60 -3.75
N ARG A 109 35.26 10.77 -2.87
CA ARG A 109 35.36 10.02 -1.62
C ARG A 109 34.24 10.35 -0.62
N ILE A 110 33.93 11.66 -0.42
CA ILE A 110 32.90 12.08 0.55
C ILE A 110 31.49 11.71 0.05
N LEU A 111 31.29 11.87 -1.25
CA LEU A 111 29.97 11.65 -1.87
C LEU A 111 29.77 10.21 -2.37
N GLU A 112 30.79 9.35 -2.30
CA GLU A 112 30.76 7.98 -2.81
C GLU A 112 30.30 7.90 -4.29
N ILE A 113 31.00 8.63 -5.17
CA ILE A 113 30.74 8.69 -6.61
C ILE A 113 32.04 8.56 -7.37
N ASP A 114 31.95 8.30 -8.68
CA ASP A 114 33.13 8.14 -9.54
C ASP A 114 33.93 9.44 -9.69
N GLU A 115 35.25 9.36 -9.44
CA GLU A 115 36.15 10.52 -9.47
C GLU A 115 36.29 11.08 -10.89
N ALA A 116 36.31 10.21 -11.91
CA ALA A 116 36.46 10.65 -13.30
C ALA A 116 35.24 11.45 -13.76
N ASP A 117 34.04 11.04 -13.33
CA ASP A 117 32.79 11.75 -13.56
C ASP A 117 32.80 13.15 -12.92
N VAL A 118 33.24 13.24 -11.64
CA VAL A 118 33.34 14.51 -10.94
C VAL A 118 34.36 15.42 -11.64
N LEU A 119 35.56 14.92 -11.95
CA LEU A 119 36.59 15.65 -12.63
C LEU A 119 36.14 16.16 -14.00
N ALA A 120 35.44 15.31 -14.78
CA ALA A 120 34.88 15.70 -16.08
C ALA A 120 33.87 16.85 -15.97
N LYS A 121 33.08 16.89 -14.91
CA LYS A 121 32.11 17.97 -14.63
C LYS A 121 32.82 19.25 -14.20
N LEU A 122 33.78 19.17 -13.29
CA LEU A 122 34.51 20.31 -12.77
C LEU A 122 35.46 20.94 -13.81
N SER A 123 35.92 20.19 -14.79
CA SER A 123 36.80 20.67 -15.86
C SER A 123 36.13 21.60 -16.89
N LYS A 124 34.79 21.72 -16.88
CA LYS A 124 34.03 22.59 -17.79
C LYS A 124 34.06 24.06 -17.37
N SER A 125 35.24 24.68 -17.39
CA SER A 125 35.53 26.02 -16.81
C SER A 125 34.67 27.17 -17.35
N ASP A 126 33.93 26.99 -18.41
CA ASP A 126 33.01 27.96 -19.02
C ASP A 126 31.60 27.92 -18.46
N THR A 127 31.27 26.88 -17.66
CA THR A 127 29.93 26.69 -17.10
C THR A 127 29.77 27.20 -15.68
N ASN A 128 28.61 27.80 -15.39
CA ASN A 128 28.24 28.28 -14.05
C ASN A 128 27.54 27.22 -13.21
N TYR A 129 27.10 26.09 -13.82
CA TYR A 129 26.31 25.08 -13.15
C TYR A 129 26.68 23.68 -13.61
N GLN A 130 27.02 22.85 -12.69
CA GLN A 130 27.12 21.38 -12.85
C GLN A 130 26.53 20.69 -11.65
N LEU A 131 25.61 19.75 -11.90
CA LEU A 131 25.06 18.90 -10.85
C LEU A 131 26.07 17.81 -10.49
N ILE A 132 26.51 17.77 -9.24
CA ILE A 132 27.45 16.75 -8.73
C ILE A 132 26.69 15.56 -8.17
N LYS A 133 25.91 15.75 -7.09
CA LYS A 133 25.07 14.72 -6.49
C LYS A 133 23.80 15.31 -5.91
N ARG A 134 22.64 14.65 -6.16
CA ARG A 134 21.36 15.06 -5.57
C ARG A 134 21.13 14.38 -4.22
N LYS A 135 20.40 15.07 -3.34
CA LYS A 135 19.72 14.53 -2.16
C LYS A 135 20.64 13.76 -1.20
N ILE A 136 21.81 14.34 -0.88
CA ILE A 136 22.70 13.80 0.14
C ILE A 136 22.12 14.06 1.54
N GLU A 137 22.29 13.09 2.41
CA GLU A 137 21.85 13.15 3.81
C GLU A 137 22.66 14.14 4.64
N LYS A 138 22.08 14.60 5.76
CA LYS A 138 22.72 15.58 6.65
C LYS A 138 24.16 15.23 7.06
N PRO A 139 24.51 13.98 7.48
CA PRO A 139 25.88 13.66 7.86
C PRO A 139 26.89 13.89 6.73
N VAL A 140 26.51 13.53 5.47
CA VAL A 140 27.37 13.71 4.30
C VAL A 140 27.50 15.21 3.94
N ALA A 141 26.39 15.96 4.06
CA ALA A 141 26.39 17.40 3.83
C ALA A 141 27.26 18.13 4.86
N ASP A 142 27.19 17.73 6.12
CA ASP A 142 28.00 18.30 7.19
C ASP A 142 29.49 17.96 7.02
N ALA A 143 29.82 16.72 6.63
CA ALA A 143 31.18 16.32 6.28
C ALA A 143 31.75 17.13 5.10
N LEU A 144 30.92 17.39 4.08
CA LEU A 144 31.33 18.22 2.94
C LEU A 144 31.54 19.68 3.34
N ARG A 145 30.69 20.26 4.19
CA ARG A 145 30.87 21.61 4.72
C ARG A 145 32.17 21.76 5.52
N GLU A 146 32.44 20.79 6.38
CA GLU A 146 33.65 20.75 7.20
C GLU A 146 34.91 20.61 6.33
N TYR A 147 34.86 19.76 5.28
CA TYR A 147 35.94 19.64 4.31
C TYR A 147 36.21 20.98 3.60
N ILE A 148 35.19 21.66 3.07
CA ILE A 148 35.34 22.94 2.39
C ILE A 148 35.91 24.00 3.35
N LYS A 149 35.41 24.04 4.60
CA LYS A 149 35.86 24.98 5.63
C LYS A 149 37.31 24.76 6.00
N SER A 150 37.66 23.51 6.38
CA SER A 150 39.03 23.19 6.79
C SER A 150 40.06 23.38 5.68
N TYR A 151 39.67 23.06 4.43
CA TYR A 151 40.53 23.29 3.26
C TYR A 151 40.82 24.80 3.06
N ASN A 152 39.79 25.65 3.17
CA ASN A 152 39.90 27.09 2.96
C ASN A 152 40.57 27.83 4.15
N GLU A 153 40.56 27.26 5.35
CA GLU A 153 41.24 27.79 6.53
C GLU A 153 42.73 27.43 6.55
N ASP A 154 43.18 26.43 5.80
CA ASP A 154 44.58 26.04 5.71
C ASP A 154 45.42 27.11 4.97
N GLU A 155 46.52 27.58 5.59
CA GLU A 155 47.43 28.55 5.04
C GLU A 155 47.99 28.17 3.67
N ILE A 156 48.19 26.86 3.41
CA ILE A 156 48.72 26.34 2.14
C ILE A 156 47.74 26.56 1.00
N ASN A 157 46.45 26.52 1.28
CA ASN A 157 45.39 26.57 0.28
C ASN A 157 44.78 27.95 0.05
N LYS A 158 45.24 28.98 0.80
CA LYS A 158 44.70 30.35 0.72
C LYS A 158 44.74 30.95 -0.68
N GLU A 159 45.77 30.63 -1.47
CA GLU A 159 45.89 31.09 -2.86
C GLU A 159 45.03 30.34 -3.87
N HIS A 160 44.52 29.15 -3.48
CA HIS A 160 43.72 28.22 -4.31
C HIS A 160 42.51 27.67 -3.55
N PRO A 161 41.63 28.53 -3.00
CA PRO A 161 40.52 28.10 -2.14
C PRO A 161 39.49 27.26 -2.94
N ILE A 162 38.77 26.41 -2.22
CA ILE A 162 37.54 25.76 -2.79
C ILE A 162 36.49 26.86 -2.92
N ALA A 163 36.20 27.24 -4.16
CA ALA A 163 35.13 28.15 -4.52
C ALA A 163 34.16 27.43 -5.47
N GLY A 164 32.92 27.88 -5.54
CA GLY A 164 31.97 27.37 -6.52
C GLY A 164 31.43 25.97 -6.22
N ILE A 165 31.53 25.46 -4.98
CA ILE A 165 30.79 24.28 -4.50
C ILE A 165 29.65 24.76 -3.60
N TYR A 166 28.43 24.38 -3.94
CA TYR A 166 27.23 24.81 -3.26
C TYR A 166 26.42 23.59 -2.78
N LEU A 167 25.87 23.71 -1.57
CA LEU A 167 24.92 22.76 -1.01
C LEU A 167 23.56 23.44 -0.95
N ARG A 168 22.72 23.17 -1.95
CA ARG A 168 21.37 23.70 -1.98
C ARG A 168 20.46 22.78 -1.18
N GLN A 169 19.64 23.35 -0.29
CA GLN A 169 18.64 22.62 0.46
C GLN A 169 17.61 22.01 -0.50
N ASP A 170 17.26 20.75 -0.26
CA ASP A 170 16.31 19.95 -1.05
C ASP A 170 15.48 19.11 -0.09
N SER A 171 14.46 18.44 -0.60
CA SER A 171 13.57 17.57 0.17
C SER A 171 13.60 16.16 -0.42
N LYS A 172 13.63 15.14 0.45
CA LYS A 172 13.54 13.72 0.07
C LYS A 172 12.38 13.07 0.77
N ARG A 173 11.61 12.30 0.02
CA ARG A 173 10.50 11.51 0.54
C ARG A 173 11.02 10.21 1.12
N TYR A 174 10.54 9.84 2.30
CA TYR A 174 10.86 8.60 3.01
C TYR A 174 9.58 7.84 3.34
N TYR A 175 9.66 6.54 3.18
CA TYR A 175 8.61 5.59 3.52
C TYR A 175 9.16 4.65 4.59
N PRO A 176 8.89 4.91 5.89
CA PRO A 176 9.53 4.18 7.01
C PRO A 176 9.30 2.67 7.00
N TYR A 177 8.20 2.24 6.38
CA TYR A 177 7.77 0.83 6.36
C TYR A 177 7.97 0.17 4.98
N SER A 178 8.84 0.69 4.15
CA SER A 178 9.27 0.13 2.86
C SER A 178 8.11 -0.28 1.95
N ASN A 179 7.64 -1.53 2.01
CA ASN A 179 6.61 -2.08 1.13
C ASN A 179 5.17 -1.98 1.68
N PHE A 180 4.98 -1.50 2.92
CA PHE A 180 3.67 -1.38 3.56
C PHE A 180 2.71 -0.52 2.73
N ALA A 181 1.54 -1.08 2.39
CA ALA A 181 0.50 -0.46 1.57
C ALA A 181 1.05 0.20 0.28
N SER A 182 2.10 -0.38 -0.30
CA SER A 182 2.90 0.25 -1.37
C SER A 182 2.07 0.67 -2.57
N THR A 183 1.13 -0.17 -3.01
CA THR A 183 0.25 0.11 -4.16
C THR A 183 -0.86 1.13 -3.84
N VAL A 184 -1.11 1.42 -2.56
CA VAL A 184 -2.06 2.46 -2.10
C VAL A 184 -1.33 3.78 -1.93
N ILE A 185 -0.25 3.82 -1.13
CA ILE A 185 0.51 5.04 -0.85
C ILE A 185 1.12 5.59 -2.14
N GLY A 186 1.79 4.73 -2.91
CA GLY A 186 2.52 5.14 -4.11
C GLY A 186 3.81 5.88 -3.77
N PHE A 187 4.43 6.50 -4.77
CA PHE A 187 5.73 7.14 -4.61
C PHE A 187 5.85 8.43 -5.43
N THR A 188 6.88 9.21 -5.11
CA THR A 188 7.23 10.46 -5.80
C THR A 188 8.40 10.28 -6.75
N ASN A 189 8.50 11.14 -7.77
CA ASN A 189 9.70 11.27 -8.59
C ASN A 189 10.82 12.00 -7.83
N VAL A 190 11.96 12.17 -8.49
CA VAL A 190 13.11 12.88 -7.91
C VAL A 190 12.86 14.37 -7.65
N ASP A 191 11.88 14.96 -8.30
CA ASP A 191 11.53 16.38 -8.15
C ASP A 191 10.43 16.59 -7.08
N GLY A 192 9.94 15.48 -6.47
CA GLY A 192 8.99 15.50 -5.36
C GLY A 192 7.52 15.47 -5.80
N ASP A 193 7.23 15.33 -7.11
CA ASP A 193 5.86 15.17 -7.60
C ASP A 193 5.41 13.70 -7.46
N GLY A 194 4.15 13.50 -7.10
CA GLY A 194 3.54 12.17 -7.00
C GLY A 194 3.42 11.49 -8.36
N VAL A 195 3.83 10.23 -8.43
CA VAL A 195 3.80 9.43 -9.67
C VAL A 195 2.71 8.38 -9.64
N MET A 196 2.50 7.74 -8.51
CA MET A 196 1.50 6.69 -8.33
C MET A 196 0.82 6.79 -6.95
N GLY A 197 -0.30 6.07 -6.82
CA GLY A 197 -1.04 5.94 -5.56
C GLY A 197 -1.61 7.26 -5.05
N LEU A 198 -1.74 7.39 -3.73
CA LEU A 198 -2.22 8.60 -3.07
C LEU A 198 -1.25 9.77 -3.25
N GLU A 199 0.04 9.50 -3.38
CA GLU A 199 1.03 10.53 -3.72
C GLU A 199 0.68 11.24 -5.04
N TYR A 200 0.11 10.52 -6.03
CA TYR A 200 -0.36 11.09 -7.29
C TYR A 200 -1.75 11.73 -7.13
N VAL A 201 -2.72 11.00 -6.55
CA VAL A 201 -4.13 11.46 -6.47
C VAL A 201 -4.26 12.74 -5.66
N TYR A 202 -3.49 12.87 -4.57
CA TYR A 202 -3.49 14.03 -3.68
C TYR A 202 -2.24 14.90 -3.86
N ASN A 203 -1.65 14.89 -5.07
CA ASN A 203 -0.41 15.63 -5.31
C ASN A 203 -0.53 17.12 -5.01
N ASP A 204 -1.65 17.74 -5.35
CA ASP A 204 -1.87 19.18 -5.15
C ASP A 204 -1.97 19.55 -3.67
N GLU A 205 -2.56 18.68 -2.85
CA GLU A 205 -2.62 18.86 -1.39
C GLU A 205 -1.24 18.62 -0.74
N LEU A 206 -0.55 17.56 -1.18
CA LEU A 206 0.71 17.14 -0.57
C LEU A 206 1.92 18.01 -0.94
N LYS A 207 1.93 18.58 -2.15
CA LYS A 207 3.13 19.20 -2.74
C LYS A 207 3.58 20.47 -2.04
N GLY A 208 2.68 21.27 -1.47
CA GLY A 208 2.96 22.59 -0.92
C GLY A 208 3.22 23.65 -1.98
N THR A 209 3.60 24.84 -1.55
CA THR A 209 3.90 25.96 -2.43
C THR A 209 5.35 26.41 -2.21
N PRO A 210 6.19 26.42 -3.26
CA PRO A 210 7.57 26.88 -3.13
C PRO A 210 7.68 28.33 -2.65
N GLY A 211 8.59 28.55 -1.75
CA GLY A 211 9.05 29.89 -1.37
C GLY A 211 10.17 30.39 -2.28
N ARG A 212 10.56 31.64 -2.10
CA ARG A 212 11.70 32.23 -2.81
C ARG A 212 12.43 33.26 -1.98
N ILE A 213 13.74 33.31 -2.14
CA ILE A 213 14.59 34.37 -1.64
C ILE A 213 15.01 35.20 -2.83
N VAL A 214 14.63 36.48 -2.84
CA VAL A 214 15.06 37.45 -3.83
C VAL A 214 16.23 38.23 -3.21
N SER A 215 17.46 37.97 -3.68
CA SER A 215 18.65 38.68 -3.18
C SER A 215 19.37 39.39 -4.31
N GLY A 216 19.98 40.57 -3.98
CA GLY A 216 20.82 41.31 -4.92
C GLY A 216 22.23 40.73 -4.94
N LYS A 217 22.76 40.36 -6.12
CA LYS A 217 24.17 40.00 -6.34
C LYS A 217 24.87 41.07 -7.19
N ASN A 218 26.14 41.33 -6.91
CA ASN A 218 26.94 42.22 -7.77
C ASN A 218 27.34 41.48 -9.07
N ALA A 219 27.92 42.22 -10.01
CA ALA A 219 28.38 41.66 -11.30
C ALA A 219 29.46 40.56 -11.18
N LEU A 220 30.01 40.34 -10.00
CA LEU A 220 30.96 39.29 -9.68
C LEU A 220 30.29 38.07 -8.99
N GLY A 221 28.97 38.14 -8.75
CA GLY A 221 28.19 37.05 -8.11
C GLY A 221 28.20 37.06 -6.58
N TYR A 222 28.84 38.04 -5.93
CA TYR A 222 28.82 38.19 -4.46
C TYR A 222 27.53 38.84 -4.01
N GLU A 223 26.94 38.37 -2.91
CA GLU A 223 25.80 39.03 -2.28
C GLU A 223 26.16 40.48 -1.93
N LEU A 224 25.27 41.39 -2.28
CA LEU A 224 25.40 42.78 -1.84
C LEU A 224 25.17 42.82 -0.33
N SER A 225 26.14 43.31 0.41
CA SER A 225 26.10 43.39 1.88
C SER A 225 25.04 44.38 2.43
N ASP A 226 24.25 44.99 1.55
CA ASP A 226 23.16 45.88 1.93
C ASP A 226 21.86 45.08 2.12
N VAL A 227 21.45 44.90 3.38
CA VAL A 227 20.30 44.14 3.84
C VAL A 227 18.97 44.59 3.20
N SER A 228 18.93 45.78 2.58
CA SER A 228 17.73 46.37 1.98
C SER A 228 17.21 45.64 0.71
N TYR A 229 17.96 44.69 0.13
CA TYR A 229 17.60 43.99 -1.10
C TYR A 229 17.39 42.47 -0.91
N LYS A 230 17.22 41.97 0.32
CA LYS A 230 16.87 40.59 0.57
C LYS A 230 15.40 40.51 1.00
N THR A 231 14.56 39.96 0.15
CA THR A 231 13.14 39.67 0.46
C THR A 231 12.93 38.17 0.43
N GLU A 232 12.47 37.61 1.53
CA GLU A 232 12.15 36.21 1.66
C GLU A 232 10.62 36.02 1.62
N TYR A 233 10.18 35.17 0.72
CA TYR A 233 8.83 34.65 0.65
C TYR A 233 8.91 33.22 1.15
N PRO A 234 8.42 32.91 2.36
CA PRO A 234 8.54 31.55 2.91
C PRO A 234 7.81 30.53 2.06
N ALA A 235 8.34 29.31 2.02
CA ALA A 235 7.62 28.17 1.47
C ALA A 235 6.44 27.82 2.36
N VAL A 236 5.33 27.36 1.77
CA VAL A 236 4.19 26.78 2.49
C VAL A 236 4.26 25.28 2.31
N ASN A 237 4.42 24.54 3.41
CA ASN A 237 4.49 23.09 3.35
C ASN A 237 3.16 22.49 2.86
N GLY A 238 3.24 21.28 2.32
CA GLY A 238 2.05 20.55 1.87
C GLY A 238 1.16 20.09 3.02
N ASN A 239 -0.10 19.91 2.72
CA ASN A 239 -1.09 19.39 3.65
C ASN A 239 -0.86 17.91 3.95
N GLY A 240 -1.05 17.49 5.21
CA GLY A 240 -0.99 16.10 5.61
C GLY A 240 -2.27 15.34 5.27
N LEU A 241 -2.16 14.03 5.04
CA LEU A 241 -3.29 13.11 4.87
C LEU A 241 -3.37 12.14 6.05
N VAL A 242 -4.57 11.95 6.60
CA VAL A 242 -4.86 10.85 7.52
C VAL A 242 -5.69 9.83 6.77
N LEU A 243 -5.19 8.60 6.71
CA LEU A 243 -5.85 7.51 6.00
C LEU A 243 -6.89 6.82 6.88
N THR A 244 -7.71 5.98 6.27
CA THR A 244 -8.55 4.98 6.94
C THR A 244 -7.79 3.67 7.16
N ILE A 245 -6.66 3.49 6.50
CA ILE A 245 -5.79 2.32 6.67
C ILE A 245 -5.34 2.25 8.13
N ASP A 246 -5.61 1.12 8.77
CA ASP A 246 -5.08 0.79 10.10
C ASP A 246 -3.82 -0.06 9.95
N GLU A 247 -2.72 0.33 10.59
CA GLU A 247 -1.44 -0.36 10.45
C GLU A 247 -1.53 -1.84 10.84
N ASN A 248 -2.27 -2.17 11.90
CA ASN A 248 -2.35 -3.55 12.39
C ASN A 248 -3.16 -4.43 11.41
N ILE A 249 -4.28 -3.91 10.89
CA ILE A 249 -5.14 -4.63 9.96
C ILE A 249 -4.44 -4.78 8.60
N GLN A 250 -3.78 -3.72 8.11
CA GLN A 250 -3.01 -3.76 6.87
C GLN A 250 -1.83 -4.75 6.97
N HIS A 251 -1.07 -4.70 8.06
CA HIS A 251 0.04 -5.62 8.28
C HIS A 251 -0.43 -7.07 8.36
N SER A 252 -1.55 -7.32 9.02
CA SER A 252 -2.19 -8.64 9.08
C SER A 252 -2.56 -9.12 7.66
N ALA A 253 -3.21 -8.26 6.85
CA ALA A 253 -3.58 -8.57 5.47
C ALA A 253 -2.34 -8.90 4.61
N GLU A 254 -1.28 -8.09 4.67
CA GLU A 254 -0.03 -8.33 3.92
C GLU A 254 0.67 -9.62 4.35
N LYS A 255 0.76 -9.88 5.65
CA LYS A 255 1.37 -11.08 6.24
C LYS A 255 0.69 -12.35 5.75
N TYR A 256 -0.64 -12.42 5.83
CA TYR A 256 -1.38 -13.60 5.43
C TYR A 256 -1.48 -13.75 3.92
N LEU A 257 -1.54 -12.64 3.16
CA LEU A 257 -1.48 -12.67 1.71
C LEU A 257 -0.13 -13.21 1.22
N LEU A 258 0.98 -12.71 1.76
CA LEU A 258 2.33 -13.16 1.40
C LEU A 258 2.53 -14.65 1.73
N ALA A 259 2.06 -15.07 2.91
CA ALA A 259 2.13 -16.48 3.31
C ALA A 259 1.36 -17.37 2.33
N ALA A 260 0.12 -17.00 1.98
CA ALA A 260 -0.72 -17.75 1.06
C ALA A 260 -0.17 -17.77 -0.38
N VAL A 261 0.36 -16.65 -0.87
CA VAL A 261 0.99 -16.57 -2.20
C VAL A 261 2.18 -17.54 -2.29
N LYS A 262 2.98 -17.63 -1.24
CA LYS A 262 4.12 -18.57 -1.17
C LYS A 262 3.66 -20.02 -1.00
N GLU A 263 2.75 -20.29 -0.06
CA GLU A 263 2.26 -21.65 0.24
C GLU A 263 1.57 -22.28 -0.97
N HIS A 264 0.78 -21.49 -1.69
CA HIS A 264 -0.01 -21.97 -2.83
C HIS A 264 0.64 -21.67 -4.18
N ASN A 265 1.89 -21.20 -4.19
CA ASN A 265 2.65 -20.89 -5.40
C ASN A 265 1.81 -20.12 -6.44
N VAL A 266 1.23 -18.99 -6.01
CA VAL A 266 0.33 -18.18 -6.83
C VAL A 266 1.09 -17.54 -7.98
N ALA A 267 0.71 -17.87 -9.21
CA ALA A 267 1.49 -17.49 -10.40
C ALA A 267 1.23 -16.05 -10.87
N ASN A 268 0.03 -15.50 -10.62
CA ASN A 268 -0.33 -14.19 -11.16
C ASN A 268 -0.37 -13.12 -10.06
N ARG A 269 -1.37 -13.13 -9.19
CA ARG A 269 -1.58 -12.07 -8.19
C ARG A 269 -2.41 -12.56 -7.00
N GLY A 270 -2.22 -11.86 -5.88
CA GLY A 270 -3.09 -11.98 -4.71
C GLY A 270 -3.59 -10.62 -4.27
N VAL A 271 -4.81 -10.56 -3.73
CA VAL A 271 -5.42 -9.33 -3.21
C VAL A 271 -6.19 -9.60 -1.93
N ILE A 272 -6.08 -8.68 -0.97
CA ILE A 272 -6.97 -8.59 0.19
C ILE A 272 -7.45 -7.15 0.31
N ILE A 273 -8.76 -6.96 0.47
CA ILE A 273 -9.36 -5.69 0.86
C ILE A 273 -10.15 -5.92 2.13
N ALA A 274 -9.91 -5.10 3.16
CA ALA A 274 -10.73 -5.05 4.37
C ALA A 274 -11.36 -3.65 4.49
N MET A 275 -12.69 -3.60 4.67
CA MET A 275 -13.43 -2.35 4.61
C MET A 275 -14.55 -2.33 5.65
N ASN A 276 -14.87 -1.15 6.18
CA ASN A 276 -16.09 -0.97 6.95
C ASN A 276 -17.31 -0.93 6.00
N PRO A 277 -18.23 -1.89 6.09
CA PRO A 277 -19.35 -1.94 5.15
C PRO A 277 -20.37 -0.81 5.32
N LYS A 278 -20.40 -0.14 6.48
CA LYS A 278 -21.33 0.95 6.78
C LYS A 278 -20.87 2.30 6.26
N THR A 279 -19.55 2.52 6.26
CA THR A 279 -18.95 3.83 5.94
C THR A 279 -18.17 3.85 4.63
N GLY A 280 -17.73 2.70 4.13
CA GLY A 280 -16.83 2.59 2.98
C GLY A 280 -15.35 2.87 3.33
N ALA A 281 -14.99 3.06 4.60
CA ALA A 281 -13.61 3.26 5.04
C ALA A 281 -12.80 1.99 4.81
N ILE A 282 -11.72 2.07 4.03
CA ILE A 282 -10.84 0.95 3.74
C ILE A 282 -9.81 0.83 4.85
N TYR A 283 -9.87 -0.25 5.64
CA TYR A 283 -8.94 -0.54 6.72
C TYR A 283 -7.64 -1.17 6.24
N ALA A 284 -7.71 -1.95 5.15
CA ALA A 284 -6.55 -2.56 4.51
C ALA A 284 -6.81 -2.78 3.02
N CYS A 285 -5.74 -2.63 2.22
CA CYS A 285 -5.74 -2.95 0.79
C CYS A 285 -4.35 -3.47 0.41
N ALA A 286 -4.19 -4.78 0.45
CA ALA A 286 -2.95 -5.49 0.14
C ALA A 286 -3.01 -6.09 -1.26
N SER A 287 -1.93 -5.98 -2.02
CA SER A 287 -1.75 -6.55 -3.37
C SER A 287 -0.39 -7.18 -3.52
N MET A 288 -0.34 -8.39 -4.10
CA MET A 288 0.93 -9.06 -4.45
C MET A 288 1.00 -9.29 -5.98
N PRO A 289 2.19 -9.17 -6.59
CA PRO A 289 3.44 -8.70 -5.99
C PRO A 289 3.38 -7.24 -5.56
N ASP A 290 4.18 -6.88 -4.55
CA ASP A 290 4.38 -5.53 -4.01
C ASP A 290 5.82 -5.03 -4.28
N PHE A 291 6.20 -3.86 -3.74
CA PHE A 291 7.52 -3.28 -3.94
C PHE A 291 7.92 -2.33 -2.81
N ASP A 292 9.23 -2.07 -2.65
CA ASP A 292 9.73 -1.05 -1.73
C ASP A 292 9.50 0.36 -2.29
N LEU A 293 8.75 1.19 -1.57
CA LEU A 293 8.44 2.58 -1.91
C LEU A 293 9.69 3.47 -1.99
N ASN A 294 10.78 3.13 -1.28
CA ASN A 294 12.05 3.85 -1.34
C ASN A 294 12.88 3.45 -2.56
N GLU A 295 12.63 2.26 -3.16
CA GLU A 295 13.31 1.74 -4.36
C GLU A 295 12.30 1.36 -5.47
N PRO A 296 11.37 2.24 -5.89
CA PRO A 296 10.25 1.88 -6.75
C PRO A 296 10.64 1.45 -8.16
N PHE A 297 11.87 1.68 -8.57
CA PHE A 297 12.41 1.32 -9.89
C PHE A 297 13.25 0.03 -9.87
N LYS A 298 13.26 -0.68 -8.73
CA LYS A 298 13.89 -1.98 -8.59
C LYS A 298 12.83 -3.08 -8.65
N ILE A 299 13.09 -4.14 -9.40
CA ILE A 299 12.22 -5.33 -9.39
C ILE A 299 12.41 -6.02 -8.04
N ALA A 300 11.33 -6.17 -7.28
CA ALA A 300 11.36 -6.69 -5.91
C ALA A 300 11.58 -8.21 -5.86
N ASP A 301 11.02 -8.95 -6.81
CA ASP A 301 11.21 -10.40 -6.92
C ASP A 301 12.56 -10.71 -7.58
N GLU A 302 13.47 -11.34 -6.82
CA GLU A 302 14.82 -11.69 -7.29
C GLU A 302 14.81 -12.68 -8.45
N THR A 303 13.82 -13.57 -8.52
CA THR A 303 13.68 -14.55 -9.60
C THR A 303 13.31 -13.84 -10.91
N VAL A 304 12.34 -12.93 -10.84
CA VAL A 304 11.93 -12.09 -11.98
C VAL A 304 13.08 -11.18 -12.40
N ALA A 305 13.76 -10.55 -11.45
CA ALA A 305 14.92 -9.69 -11.73
C ALA A 305 16.03 -10.45 -12.45
N ALA A 306 16.35 -11.67 -11.99
CA ALA A 306 17.34 -12.53 -12.63
C ALA A 306 16.92 -12.96 -14.05
N ALA A 307 15.64 -13.31 -14.23
CA ALA A 307 15.10 -13.66 -15.54
C ALA A 307 15.18 -12.50 -16.54
N VAL A 308 14.82 -11.28 -16.10
CA VAL A 308 14.92 -10.06 -16.92
C VAL A 308 16.39 -9.75 -17.26
N ALA A 309 17.30 -9.87 -16.29
CA ALA A 309 18.73 -9.64 -16.50
C ALA A 309 19.37 -10.63 -17.48
N ALA A 310 18.84 -11.85 -17.59
CA ALA A 310 19.31 -12.87 -18.53
C ALA A 310 18.94 -12.60 -20.00
N ILE A 311 18.03 -11.66 -20.28
CA ILE A 311 17.64 -11.29 -21.64
C ILE A 311 18.80 -10.53 -22.30
N THR A 312 19.33 -11.07 -23.39
CA THR A 312 20.50 -10.53 -24.09
C THR A 312 20.17 -9.34 -25.01
N ASP A 313 18.99 -9.34 -25.61
CA ASP A 313 18.53 -8.19 -26.42
C ASP A 313 18.13 -7.03 -25.51
N GLU A 314 18.75 -5.87 -25.72
CA GLU A 314 18.54 -4.70 -24.87
C GLU A 314 17.11 -4.15 -24.95
N THR A 315 16.47 -4.23 -26.12
CA THR A 315 15.10 -3.72 -26.32
C THR A 315 14.08 -4.62 -25.62
N GLU A 316 14.23 -5.94 -25.79
CA GLU A 316 13.39 -6.93 -25.11
C GLU A 316 13.60 -6.89 -23.60
N ARG A 317 14.83 -6.73 -23.13
CA ARG A 317 15.15 -6.59 -21.72
C ARG A 317 14.47 -5.36 -21.10
N LYS A 318 14.59 -4.18 -21.73
CA LYS A 318 13.93 -2.95 -21.26
C LYS A 318 12.39 -3.08 -21.24
N LYS A 319 11.83 -3.78 -22.23
CA LYS A 319 10.39 -4.05 -22.27
C LYS A 319 9.98 -4.96 -21.11
N ALA A 320 10.69 -6.09 -20.92
CA ALA A 320 10.42 -7.01 -19.82
C ALA A 320 10.59 -6.37 -18.44
N GLU A 321 11.61 -5.51 -18.26
CA GLU A 321 11.81 -4.72 -17.06
C GLU A 321 10.62 -3.78 -16.81
N GLY A 322 10.17 -3.06 -17.84
CA GLY A 322 8.99 -2.18 -17.73
C GLY A 322 7.72 -2.94 -17.37
N GLU A 323 7.49 -4.11 -17.95
CA GLU A 323 6.34 -4.98 -17.64
C GLU A 323 6.40 -5.51 -16.20
N ALA A 324 7.57 -5.96 -15.73
CA ALA A 324 7.77 -6.44 -14.36
C ALA A 324 7.55 -5.32 -13.34
N LEU A 325 8.13 -4.14 -13.58
CA LEU A 325 7.93 -2.97 -12.74
C LEU A 325 6.47 -2.50 -12.72
N TRP A 326 5.78 -2.55 -13.84
CA TRP A 326 4.35 -2.23 -13.92
C TRP A 326 3.52 -3.25 -13.13
N ALA A 327 3.81 -4.54 -13.27
CA ALA A 327 3.11 -5.61 -12.57
C ALA A 327 3.18 -5.47 -11.04
N GLN A 328 4.34 -5.08 -10.47
CA GLN A 328 4.47 -4.91 -9.02
C GLN A 328 3.84 -3.62 -8.49
N ARG A 329 3.87 -2.52 -9.28
CA ARG A 329 3.40 -1.21 -8.82
C ARG A 329 1.89 -1.02 -8.92
N ARG A 330 1.23 -1.73 -9.85
CA ARG A 330 -0.20 -1.60 -10.11
C ARG A 330 -1.04 -2.04 -8.92
N ASN A 331 -2.02 -1.24 -8.51
CA ASN A 331 -2.99 -1.63 -7.50
C ASN A 331 -4.04 -2.57 -8.09
N LYS A 332 -3.86 -3.87 -7.85
CA LYS A 332 -4.70 -4.92 -8.42
C LYS A 332 -6.11 -4.97 -7.83
N ALA A 333 -6.33 -4.30 -6.70
CA ALA A 333 -7.65 -4.17 -6.09
C ALA A 333 -8.57 -3.19 -6.84
N VAL A 334 -7.97 -2.23 -7.57
CA VAL A 334 -8.69 -1.11 -8.19
C VAL A 334 -8.49 -1.06 -9.70
N GLN A 335 -7.26 -1.37 -10.18
CA GLN A 335 -6.89 -1.23 -11.59
C GLN A 335 -7.09 -2.50 -12.41
N ASP A 336 -7.36 -3.63 -11.76
CA ASP A 336 -7.60 -4.91 -12.43
C ASP A 336 -9.05 -5.34 -12.30
N ILE A 337 -9.53 -6.07 -13.29
CA ILE A 337 -10.80 -6.78 -13.25
C ILE A 337 -10.58 -8.28 -13.15
N TYR A 338 -11.52 -8.99 -12.57
CA TYR A 338 -11.53 -10.44 -12.45
C TYR A 338 -12.96 -10.98 -12.53
N GLU A 339 -13.11 -12.24 -12.84
CA GLU A 339 -14.40 -12.93 -12.79
C GLU A 339 -14.69 -13.36 -11.35
N PRO A 340 -15.71 -12.79 -10.69
CA PRO A 340 -15.92 -12.99 -9.25
C PRO A 340 -16.43 -14.40 -8.88
N GLY A 341 -16.94 -15.15 -9.87
CA GLY A 341 -17.50 -16.47 -9.64
C GLY A 341 -18.60 -16.47 -8.58
N SER A 342 -18.62 -17.51 -7.76
CA SER A 342 -19.70 -17.74 -6.78
C SER A 342 -19.81 -16.68 -5.67
N VAL A 343 -18.84 -15.78 -5.47
CA VAL A 343 -19.01 -14.62 -4.58
C VAL A 343 -20.13 -13.69 -5.11
N PHE A 344 -20.28 -13.61 -6.42
CA PHE A 344 -21.33 -12.81 -7.06
C PHE A 344 -22.75 -13.31 -6.75
N LYS A 345 -22.91 -14.59 -6.36
CA LYS A 345 -24.20 -15.17 -6.00
C LYS A 345 -24.88 -14.46 -4.82
N VAL A 346 -24.12 -13.77 -3.97
CA VAL A 346 -24.68 -12.93 -2.91
C VAL A 346 -25.51 -11.78 -3.52
N VAL A 347 -25.02 -11.16 -4.60
CA VAL A 347 -25.74 -10.10 -5.34
C VAL A 347 -27.01 -10.66 -5.98
N THR A 348 -26.90 -11.80 -6.67
CA THR A 348 -28.04 -12.46 -7.32
C THR A 348 -29.08 -12.91 -6.32
N ALA A 349 -28.67 -13.49 -5.17
CA ALA A 349 -29.58 -13.88 -4.08
C ALA A 349 -30.32 -12.66 -3.50
N SER A 350 -29.58 -11.57 -3.23
CA SER A 350 -30.15 -10.32 -2.74
C SER A 350 -31.19 -9.75 -3.71
N ALA A 351 -30.86 -9.70 -5.00
CA ALA A 351 -31.75 -9.22 -6.05
C ALA A 351 -33.01 -10.08 -6.17
N ALA A 352 -32.87 -11.41 -6.16
CA ALA A 352 -34.00 -12.34 -6.28
C ALA A 352 -34.98 -12.25 -5.11
N LEU A 353 -34.48 -12.10 -3.87
CA LEU A 353 -35.33 -11.90 -2.69
C LEU A 353 -35.98 -10.53 -2.68
N ASP A 354 -35.21 -9.48 -2.91
CA ASP A 354 -35.68 -8.09 -2.81
C ASP A 354 -36.72 -7.74 -3.88
N SER A 355 -36.54 -8.26 -5.12
CA SER A 355 -37.51 -8.10 -6.20
C SER A 355 -38.80 -8.91 -6.02
N GLY A 356 -38.83 -9.84 -5.04
CA GLY A 356 -39.93 -10.79 -4.86
C GLY A 356 -39.98 -11.89 -5.93
N ALA A 357 -38.98 -11.99 -6.81
CA ALA A 357 -38.89 -13.07 -7.80
C ALA A 357 -38.71 -14.44 -7.14
N ALA A 358 -38.08 -14.47 -5.96
CA ALA A 358 -37.92 -15.68 -5.15
C ALA A 358 -38.25 -15.42 -3.68
N THR A 359 -38.48 -16.48 -2.93
CA THR A 359 -38.69 -16.51 -1.49
C THR A 359 -37.77 -17.56 -0.86
N LEU A 360 -37.66 -17.61 0.46
CA LEU A 360 -36.90 -18.66 1.17
C LEU A 360 -37.42 -20.09 0.88
N ASN A 361 -38.68 -20.20 0.46
CA ASN A 361 -39.32 -21.50 0.09
C ASN A 361 -39.12 -21.85 -1.40
N THR A 362 -38.56 -20.95 -2.20
CA THR A 362 -38.28 -21.24 -3.61
C THR A 362 -37.31 -22.42 -3.71
N SER A 363 -37.73 -23.47 -4.42
CA SER A 363 -36.96 -24.69 -4.57
C SER A 363 -36.66 -25.01 -6.03
N TYR A 364 -35.52 -25.67 -6.24
CA TYR A 364 -35.09 -26.16 -7.55
C TYR A 364 -34.38 -27.50 -7.42
N THR A 365 -34.60 -28.42 -8.37
CA THR A 365 -33.94 -29.72 -8.37
C THR A 365 -32.74 -29.70 -9.32
N CYS A 366 -31.54 -29.74 -8.74
CA CYS A 366 -30.29 -29.79 -9.48
C CYS A 366 -29.93 -31.20 -9.90
N HIS A 367 -29.76 -31.42 -11.20
CA HIS A 367 -29.35 -32.69 -11.81
C HIS A 367 -27.88 -32.67 -12.30
N GLY A 368 -27.02 -31.77 -11.78
CA GLY A 368 -25.62 -31.65 -12.14
C GLY A 368 -25.33 -30.69 -13.31
N SER A 369 -26.34 -30.22 -14.03
CA SER A 369 -26.22 -29.27 -15.10
C SER A 369 -27.52 -28.54 -15.40
N PHE A 370 -27.44 -27.43 -16.19
CA PHE A 370 -28.60 -26.69 -16.66
C PHE A 370 -28.45 -26.42 -18.16
N THR A 371 -29.46 -26.85 -18.96
CA THR A 371 -29.49 -26.57 -20.40
C THR A 371 -30.25 -25.28 -20.67
N VAL A 372 -29.54 -24.23 -21.03
CA VAL A 372 -30.13 -22.93 -21.34
C VAL A 372 -30.80 -22.92 -22.70
N LEU A 373 -30.12 -23.45 -23.72
CA LEU A 373 -30.63 -23.65 -25.08
C LEU A 373 -30.29 -25.07 -25.58
N PRO A 374 -31.18 -25.74 -26.33
CA PRO A 374 -30.97 -27.12 -26.77
C PRO A 374 -29.73 -27.37 -27.62
N ASN A 375 -29.25 -26.34 -28.31
CA ASN A 375 -28.10 -26.36 -29.23
C ASN A 375 -26.77 -25.94 -28.57
N LEU A 376 -26.75 -25.60 -27.30
CA LEU A 376 -25.54 -25.24 -26.57
C LEU A 376 -25.20 -26.32 -25.54
N PRO A 377 -23.89 -26.44 -25.20
CA PRO A 377 -23.47 -27.30 -24.09
C PRO A 377 -24.14 -26.86 -22.78
N PRO A 378 -24.58 -27.82 -21.94
CA PRO A 378 -25.17 -27.48 -20.65
C PRO A 378 -24.14 -26.83 -19.72
N MET A 379 -24.57 -25.82 -18.96
CA MET A 379 -23.80 -25.22 -17.88
C MET A 379 -23.74 -26.17 -16.70
N LYS A 380 -22.53 -26.50 -16.24
CA LYS A 380 -22.31 -27.54 -15.23
C LYS A 380 -22.44 -27.01 -13.81
N CYS A 381 -22.87 -27.85 -12.91
CA CYS A 381 -22.72 -27.68 -11.47
C CYS A 381 -21.38 -28.22 -11.00
N ALA A 382 -20.92 -27.75 -9.85
CA ALA A 382 -19.76 -28.32 -9.15
C ALA A 382 -19.97 -29.80 -8.82
N GLU A 383 -21.19 -30.16 -8.37
CA GLU A 383 -21.59 -31.52 -8.07
C GLU A 383 -22.11 -32.20 -9.35
N ALA A 384 -21.30 -33.08 -9.96
CA ALA A 384 -21.61 -33.73 -11.22
C ALA A 384 -22.90 -34.61 -11.16
N GLY A 385 -23.19 -35.23 -10.00
CA GLY A 385 -24.40 -35.98 -9.73
C GLY A 385 -25.62 -35.10 -9.45
N GLY A 386 -25.43 -33.81 -9.30
CA GLY A 386 -26.44 -32.85 -8.86
C GLY A 386 -26.69 -32.89 -7.36
N HIS A 387 -27.19 -31.77 -6.85
CA HIS A 387 -27.47 -31.59 -5.42
C HIS A 387 -28.88 -32.12 -5.00
N GLY A 388 -29.67 -32.59 -5.97
CA GLY A 388 -31.10 -32.91 -5.70
C GLY A 388 -31.91 -31.63 -5.51
N THR A 389 -33.02 -31.75 -4.77
CA THR A 389 -33.91 -30.60 -4.51
C THR A 389 -33.37 -29.73 -3.39
N LEU A 390 -33.10 -28.47 -3.71
CA LEU A 390 -32.60 -27.46 -2.79
C LEU A 390 -33.66 -26.38 -2.57
N ASN A 391 -33.77 -25.88 -1.34
CA ASN A 391 -34.45 -24.62 -1.03
C ASN A 391 -33.45 -23.45 -1.19
N PHE A 392 -33.89 -22.22 -0.90
CA PHE A 392 -33.05 -21.00 -1.10
C PHE A 392 -31.78 -21.03 -0.26
N ALA A 393 -31.87 -21.37 1.02
CA ALA A 393 -30.71 -21.43 1.92
C ALA A 393 -29.69 -22.47 1.46
N GLN A 394 -30.19 -23.68 1.09
CA GLN A 394 -29.34 -24.75 0.58
C GLN A 394 -28.72 -24.41 -0.79
N GLY A 395 -29.45 -23.68 -1.65
CA GLY A 395 -28.92 -23.20 -2.94
C GLY A 395 -27.75 -22.23 -2.79
N LEU A 396 -27.80 -21.36 -1.78
CA LEU A 396 -26.73 -20.43 -1.44
C LEU A 396 -25.56 -21.16 -0.77
N ASP A 397 -25.81 -21.99 0.23
CA ASP A 397 -24.78 -22.74 0.95
C ASP A 397 -24.02 -23.69 0.02
N LYS A 398 -24.74 -24.52 -0.75
CA LYS A 398 -24.15 -25.46 -1.71
C LYS A 398 -23.61 -24.80 -2.98
N SER A 399 -23.75 -23.47 -3.09
CA SER A 399 -23.25 -22.70 -4.24
C SER A 399 -23.69 -23.25 -5.60
N CYS A 400 -24.94 -23.75 -5.70
CA CYS A 400 -25.42 -24.51 -6.84
C CYS A 400 -25.63 -23.65 -8.09
N ASN A 401 -24.81 -23.81 -9.14
CA ASN A 401 -24.94 -23.05 -10.39
C ASN A 401 -26.33 -23.16 -11.05
N PRO A 402 -26.88 -24.37 -11.26
CA PRO A 402 -28.24 -24.52 -11.82
C PRO A 402 -29.32 -23.80 -11.00
N TYR A 403 -29.22 -23.78 -9.67
CA TYR A 403 -30.14 -23.03 -8.82
C TYR A 403 -30.10 -21.54 -9.14
N TYR A 404 -28.89 -20.94 -9.28
CA TYR A 404 -28.70 -19.52 -9.57
C TYR A 404 -29.09 -19.15 -10.99
N ILE A 405 -28.86 -20.03 -11.97
CA ILE A 405 -29.38 -19.86 -13.33
C ILE A 405 -30.93 -19.79 -13.30
N ASN A 406 -31.58 -20.65 -12.55
CA ASN A 406 -33.05 -20.60 -12.37
C ASN A 406 -33.50 -19.29 -11.72
N LEU A 407 -32.80 -18.79 -10.66
CA LEU A 407 -33.10 -17.48 -10.05
C LEU A 407 -32.95 -16.34 -11.06
N GLY A 408 -31.88 -16.34 -11.87
CA GLY A 408 -31.68 -15.35 -12.93
C GLY A 408 -32.83 -15.35 -13.95
N GLN A 409 -33.26 -16.56 -14.38
CA GLN A 409 -34.40 -16.66 -15.30
C GLN A 409 -35.73 -16.22 -14.67
N MET A 410 -35.96 -16.49 -13.38
CA MET A 410 -37.15 -16.00 -12.66
C MET A 410 -37.18 -14.47 -12.57
N MET A 411 -36.04 -13.80 -12.38
CA MET A 411 -35.95 -12.33 -12.40
C MET A 411 -36.10 -11.74 -13.81
N GLY A 412 -35.55 -12.40 -14.82
CA GLY A 412 -35.43 -11.90 -16.19
C GLY A 412 -34.36 -10.81 -16.34
N ALA A 413 -34.00 -10.51 -17.59
CA ALA A 413 -32.89 -9.59 -17.91
C ALA A 413 -33.10 -8.19 -17.33
N HIS A 414 -34.29 -7.62 -17.50
CA HIS A 414 -34.61 -6.27 -17.02
C HIS A 414 -34.40 -6.11 -15.52
N THR A 415 -34.98 -7.00 -14.71
CA THR A 415 -34.82 -6.94 -13.24
C THR A 415 -33.38 -7.16 -12.84
N PHE A 416 -32.72 -8.16 -13.42
CA PHE A 416 -31.33 -8.49 -13.11
C PHE A 416 -30.37 -7.30 -13.40
N THR A 417 -30.49 -6.67 -14.58
CA THR A 417 -29.64 -5.52 -14.95
C THR A 417 -29.92 -4.28 -14.11
N ASN A 418 -31.17 -4.05 -13.69
CA ASN A 418 -31.50 -2.98 -12.74
C ASN A 418 -30.79 -3.15 -11.40
N TYR A 419 -30.69 -4.41 -10.88
CA TYR A 419 -29.93 -4.67 -9.67
C TYR A 419 -28.41 -4.60 -9.90
N LEU A 420 -27.88 -4.98 -11.08
CA LEU A 420 -26.48 -4.74 -11.43
C LEU A 420 -26.13 -3.25 -11.37
N GLN A 421 -27.00 -2.39 -11.92
CA GLN A 421 -26.86 -0.95 -11.82
C GLN A 421 -27.02 -0.46 -10.39
N GLY A 422 -28.00 -0.99 -9.65
CA GLY A 422 -28.25 -0.67 -8.24
C GLY A 422 -27.02 -0.93 -7.38
N PHE A 423 -26.39 -2.09 -7.51
CA PHE A 423 -25.17 -2.50 -6.80
C PHE A 423 -23.89 -1.81 -7.31
N GLY A 424 -23.99 -0.94 -8.33
CA GLY A 424 -22.88 -0.11 -8.79
C GLY A 424 -21.96 -0.72 -9.83
N PHE A 425 -22.28 -1.90 -10.41
CA PHE A 425 -21.40 -2.57 -11.37
C PHE A 425 -21.31 -1.87 -12.73
N MET A 426 -22.25 -0.98 -13.07
CA MET A 426 -22.24 -0.23 -14.33
C MET A 426 -21.50 1.12 -14.24
N GLU A 427 -20.97 1.47 -13.07
CA GLU A 427 -20.22 2.70 -12.83
C GLU A 427 -18.95 2.43 -12.01
N LYS A 428 -18.04 3.39 -11.94
CA LYS A 428 -16.92 3.35 -11.02
C LYS A 428 -17.40 3.55 -9.58
N THR A 429 -16.72 2.92 -8.62
CA THR A 429 -17.05 3.10 -7.20
C THR A 429 -16.80 4.53 -6.74
N GLY A 430 -15.85 5.23 -7.38
CA GLY A 430 -15.41 6.56 -7.01
C GLY A 430 -14.48 6.56 -5.80
N VAL A 431 -13.80 5.44 -5.55
CA VAL A 431 -12.75 5.37 -4.55
C VAL A 431 -11.65 6.38 -4.88
N ASP A 432 -11.09 6.99 -3.85
CA ASP A 432 -10.02 7.99 -3.95
C ASP A 432 -8.63 7.35 -4.18
N MET A 433 -8.59 6.33 -5.03
CA MET A 433 -7.37 5.67 -5.50
C MET A 433 -7.20 5.84 -7.02
N GLN A 434 -5.95 5.73 -7.48
CA GLN A 434 -5.58 6.01 -8.86
C GLN A 434 -6.17 4.99 -9.85
N ASP A 435 -6.68 5.49 -10.98
CA ASP A 435 -6.98 4.73 -12.20
C ASP A 435 -7.93 3.53 -12.01
N GLU A 436 -9.03 3.72 -11.26
CA GLU A 436 -10.05 2.68 -11.13
C GLU A 436 -10.49 2.16 -12.49
N ALA A 437 -10.36 0.85 -12.72
CA ALA A 437 -10.75 0.21 -13.95
C ALA A 437 -12.29 0.17 -14.10
N LYS A 438 -12.76 0.14 -15.33
CA LYS A 438 -14.18 -0.01 -15.64
C LYS A 438 -14.56 -1.50 -15.60
N ASN A 439 -15.64 -1.83 -14.89
CA ASN A 439 -16.21 -3.17 -14.93
C ASN A 439 -16.71 -3.53 -16.34
N GLN A 440 -16.67 -4.82 -16.65
CA GLN A 440 -17.22 -5.40 -17.88
C GLN A 440 -18.42 -6.26 -17.50
N VAL A 441 -19.60 -5.67 -17.58
CA VAL A 441 -20.89 -6.31 -17.31
C VAL A 441 -21.84 -6.01 -18.47
N TYR A 442 -22.76 -6.93 -18.75
CA TYR A 442 -23.73 -6.75 -19.83
C TYR A 442 -24.77 -5.68 -19.47
N THR A 443 -25.09 -4.83 -20.42
CA THR A 443 -26.24 -3.91 -20.38
C THR A 443 -27.53 -4.69 -20.63
N GLU A 444 -28.70 -4.06 -20.42
CA GLU A 444 -30.00 -4.71 -20.66
C GLU A 444 -30.16 -5.17 -22.12
N ASP A 445 -29.73 -4.36 -23.08
CA ASP A 445 -29.79 -4.67 -24.49
C ASP A 445 -28.87 -5.83 -24.93
N GLU A 446 -27.78 -6.04 -24.16
CA GLU A 446 -26.81 -7.12 -24.39
C GLU A 446 -27.15 -8.39 -23.60
N MET A 447 -28.04 -8.30 -22.62
CA MET A 447 -28.38 -9.39 -21.68
C MET A 447 -29.36 -10.40 -22.34
N GLY A 448 -28.82 -11.25 -23.19
CA GLY A 448 -29.54 -12.41 -23.70
C GLY A 448 -29.76 -13.50 -22.63
N ILE A 449 -30.46 -14.56 -22.98
CA ILE A 449 -30.79 -15.66 -22.05
C ILE A 449 -29.53 -16.42 -21.59
N VAL A 450 -28.50 -16.50 -22.41
CA VAL A 450 -27.23 -17.17 -22.09
C VAL A 450 -26.38 -16.31 -21.18
N GLU A 451 -26.28 -15.00 -21.50
CA GLU A 451 -25.57 -14.01 -20.70
C GLU A 451 -26.20 -13.88 -19.30
N LEU A 452 -27.54 -13.86 -19.22
CA LEU A 452 -28.26 -13.85 -17.95
C LEU A 452 -27.96 -15.10 -17.12
N ALA A 453 -27.97 -16.27 -17.78
CA ALA A 453 -27.68 -17.54 -17.11
C ALA A 453 -26.26 -17.56 -16.53
N SER A 454 -25.24 -17.17 -17.30
CA SER A 454 -23.83 -17.16 -16.85
C SER A 454 -23.56 -16.05 -15.83
N SER A 455 -24.10 -14.86 -16.02
CA SER A 455 -23.94 -13.74 -15.09
C SER A 455 -24.60 -14.01 -13.73
N SER A 456 -25.71 -14.78 -13.69
CA SER A 456 -26.44 -15.06 -12.45
C SER A 456 -25.61 -15.82 -11.41
N PHE A 457 -24.54 -16.55 -11.82
CA PHE A 457 -23.63 -17.22 -10.90
C PHE A 457 -22.20 -16.65 -10.95
N GLY A 458 -22.02 -15.47 -11.58
CA GLY A 458 -20.78 -14.69 -11.52
C GLY A 458 -19.73 -15.04 -12.57
N GLN A 459 -20.14 -15.65 -13.70
CA GLN A 459 -19.30 -15.82 -14.89
C GLN A 459 -19.73 -14.85 -16.00
N SER A 460 -18.87 -14.67 -17.01
CA SER A 460 -19.11 -13.73 -18.14
C SER A 460 -19.23 -12.27 -17.72
N SER A 461 -18.96 -11.93 -16.48
CA SER A 461 -18.83 -10.56 -15.95
C SER A 461 -17.49 -10.43 -15.28
N ALA A 462 -16.72 -9.39 -15.64
CA ALA A 462 -15.45 -9.10 -15.01
C ALA A 462 -15.54 -7.74 -14.27
N VAL A 463 -15.24 -7.76 -12.98
CA VAL A 463 -15.41 -6.61 -12.08
C VAL A 463 -14.13 -6.33 -11.29
N THR A 464 -13.93 -5.09 -10.86
CA THR A 464 -12.82 -4.79 -9.95
C THR A 464 -13.10 -5.38 -8.56
N PRO A 465 -12.07 -5.83 -7.84
CA PRO A 465 -12.23 -6.27 -6.44
C PRO A 465 -12.90 -5.22 -5.56
N ILE A 466 -12.58 -3.93 -5.77
CA ILE A 466 -13.20 -2.83 -5.01
C ILE A 466 -14.71 -2.71 -5.33
N SER A 467 -15.13 -2.89 -6.59
CA SER A 467 -16.56 -2.91 -6.94
C SER A 467 -17.27 -4.11 -6.29
N MET A 468 -16.61 -5.28 -6.27
CA MET A 468 -17.20 -6.48 -5.68
C MET A 468 -17.41 -6.33 -4.18
N ILE A 469 -16.41 -5.89 -3.42
CA ILE A 469 -16.54 -5.71 -1.97
C ILE A 469 -17.55 -4.60 -1.62
N THR A 470 -17.63 -3.55 -2.45
CA THR A 470 -18.62 -2.47 -2.31
C THR A 470 -20.04 -2.97 -2.48
N ALA A 471 -20.27 -3.84 -3.48
CA ALA A 471 -21.57 -4.48 -3.70
C ALA A 471 -21.95 -5.44 -2.56
N ILE A 472 -20.99 -6.26 -2.08
CA ILE A 472 -21.19 -7.11 -0.90
C ILE A 472 -21.52 -6.26 0.33
N SER A 473 -20.82 -5.13 0.54
CA SER A 473 -21.12 -4.21 1.64
C SER A 473 -22.56 -3.73 1.59
N ALA A 474 -23.07 -3.38 0.42
CA ALA A 474 -24.47 -3.01 0.24
C ALA A 474 -25.44 -4.16 0.58
N ALA A 475 -25.07 -5.41 0.26
CA ALA A 475 -25.89 -6.57 0.59
C ALA A 475 -26.01 -6.83 2.11
N ILE A 476 -25.02 -6.39 2.92
CA ILE A 476 -24.92 -6.76 4.35
C ILE A 476 -25.08 -5.56 5.32
N ASN A 477 -25.17 -4.33 4.85
CA ASN A 477 -25.22 -3.11 5.68
C ASN A 477 -26.61 -2.46 5.75
N GLY A 478 -27.67 -3.21 5.51
CA GLY A 478 -29.02 -2.71 5.39
C GLY A 478 -29.37 -2.18 4.00
N GLY A 479 -28.65 -2.58 2.97
CA GLY A 479 -28.95 -2.32 1.56
C GLY A 479 -28.36 -1.01 1.00
N LYS A 480 -27.44 -0.36 1.66
CA LYS A 480 -26.91 0.96 1.29
C LYS A 480 -25.61 0.82 0.49
N LEU A 481 -25.60 1.29 -0.76
CA LEU A 481 -24.38 1.40 -1.53
C LEU A 481 -23.56 2.60 -1.04
N VAL A 482 -22.43 2.33 -0.40
CA VAL A 482 -21.51 3.35 0.13
C VAL A 482 -20.34 3.56 -0.84
N GLN A 483 -19.79 4.79 -0.90
CA GLN A 483 -18.58 5.07 -1.65
C GLN A 483 -17.37 4.67 -0.82
N PRO A 484 -16.49 3.75 -1.32
CA PRO A 484 -15.26 3.42 -0.62
C PRO A 484 -14.27 4.59 -0.64
N HIS A 485 -13.46 4.72 0.42
CA HIS A 485 -12.44 5.77 0.52
C HIS A 485 -11.27 5.35 1.40
N VAL A 486 -10.10 5.94 1.12
CA VAL A 486 -8.86 5.68 1.87
C VAL A 486 -8.43 6.89 2.70
N VAL A 487 -8.74 8.11 2.27
CA VAL A 487 -8.42 9.32 3.05
C VAL A 487 -9.59 9.68 3.96
N SER A 488 -9.32 9.85 5.25
CA SER A 488 -10.31 10.25 6.26
C SER A 488 -10.26 11.75 6.54
N LYS A 489 -9.05 12.35 6.56
CA LYS A 489 -8.85 13.77 6.89
C LYS A 489 -7.69 14.37 6.09
N ILE A 490 -7.78 15.68 5.86
CA ILE A 490 -6.67 16.51 5.37
C ILE A 490 -6.29 17.48 6.50
N LEU A 491 -4.98 17.57 6.79
CA LEU A 491 -4.42 18.41 7.84
C LEU A 491 -3.61 19.54 7.22
N ASP A 492 -3.58 20.72 7.87
CA ASP A 492 -2.62 21.77 7.53
C ASP A 492 -1.18 21.42 8.02
N GLU A 493 -0.22 22.26 7.73
CA GLU A 493 1.18 22.09 8.17
C GLU A 493 1.36 22.07 9.71
N ASN A 494 0.37 22.55 10.47
CA ASN A 494 0.38 22.61 11.93
C ASN A 494 -0.39 21.42 12.56
N GLY A 495 -0.94 20.53 11.73
CA GLY A 495 -1.73 19.37 12.17
C GLY A 495 -3.20 19.68 12.44
N ASN A 496 -3.69 20.87 12.10
CA ASN A 496 -5.12 21.19 12.25
C ASN A 496 -5.92 20.57 11.09
N ILE A 497 -7.13 20.11 11.38
CA ILE A 497 -8.01 19.49 10.39
C ILE A 497 -8.57 20.59 9.47
N ILE A 498 -8.23 20.53 8.17
CA ILE A 498 -8.80 21.37 7.12
C ILE A 498 -10.09 20.75 6.58
N LYS A 499 -10.08 19.43 6.39
CA LYS A 499 -11.21 18.69 5.80
C LYS A 499 -11.35 17.31 6.43
N THR A 500 -12.59 16.92 6.73
CA THR A 500 -12.94 15.54 7.12
C THR A 500 -13.80 14.95 6.01
N MET A 501 -13.45 13.73 5.56
CA MET A 501 -14.26 12.99 4.61
C MET A 501 -15.40 12.31 5.36
N THR A 502 -16.63 12.58 4.95
CA THR A 502 -17.82 11.95 5.51
C THR A 502 -18.25 10.77 4.63
N PRO A 503 -18.73 9.66 5.22
CA PRO A 503 -19.27 8.54 4.46
C PRO A 503 -20.35 9.00 3.46
N GLN A 504 -20.21 8.56 2.19
CA GLN A 504 -21.13 8.90 1.13
C GLN A 504 -22.00 7.69 0.81
N ILE A 505 -23.30 7.79 1.08
CA ILE A 505 -24.29 6.78 0.65
C ILE A 505 -24.79 7.20 -0.73
N LYS A 506 -24.47 6.41 -1.76
CA LYS A 506 -24.91 6.70 -3.14
C LYS A 506 -26.39 6.43 -3.31
N ARG A 507 -26.92 5.31 -2.76
CA ARG A 507 -28.33 4.90 -2.87
C ARG A 507 -28.67 3.74 -1.96
N GLN A 508 -29.97 3.50 -1.77
CA GLN A 508 -30.53 2.25 -1.24
C GLN A 508 -30.70 1.27 -2.41
N VAL A 509 -30.15 0.06 -2.29
CA VAL A 509 -30.15 -0.96 -3.35
C VAL A 509 -31.19 -2.04 -3.08
N ILE A 510 -31.21 -2.53 -1.85
CA ILE A 510 -32.15 -3.55 -1.34
C ILE A 510 -32.73 -3.11 0.00
N SER A 511 -33.82 -3.73 0.42
CA SER A 511 -34.44 -3.47 1.72
C SER A 511 -33.55 -3.93 2.90
N GLU A 512 -33.72 -3.32 4.07
CA GLU A 512 -33.05 -3.78 5.28
C GLU A 512 -33.44 -5.21 5.67
N GLU A 513 -34.67 -5.63 5.37
CA GLU A 513 -35.17 -6.97 5.62
C GLU A 513 -34.43 -8.00 4.76
N THR A 514 -34.29 -7.72 3.46
CA THR A 514 -33.50 -8.56 2.54
C THR A 514 -32.05 -8.65 3.01
N SER A 515 -31.44 -7.53 3.38
CA SER A 515 -30.06 -7.49 3.89
C SER A 515 -29.88 -8.36 5.14
N LYS A 516 -30.77 -8.25 6.15
CA LYS A 516 -30.74 -9.08 7.36
C LYS A 516 -30.89 -10.57 7.03
N THR A 517 -31.77 -10.89 6.07
CA THR A 517 -31.98 -12.29 5.62
C THR A 517 -30.71 -12.84 4.98
N ILE A 518 -30.06 -12.08 4.10
CA ILE A 518 -28.79 -12.45 3.45
C ILE A 518 -27.68 -12.63 4.48
N CYS A 519 -27.54 -11.71 5.44
CA CYS A 519 -26.57 -11.84 6.53
C CYS A 519 -26.75 -13.16 7.29
N LYS A 520 -27.99 -13.50 7.64
CA LYS A 520 -28.30 -14.75 8.37
C LYS A 520 -27.94 -15.99 7.55
N LEU A 521 -28.30 -16.03 6.27
CA LEU A 521 -27.98 -17.16 5.39
C LEU A 521 -26.46 -17.35 5.21
N LEU A 522 -25.71 -16.25 5.10
CA LEU A 522 -24.24 -16.28 4.98
C LEU A 522 -23.58 -16.64 6.31
N GLU A 523 -24.15 -16.23 7.44
CA GLU A 523 -23.73 -16.63 8.78
C GLU A 523 -23.87 -18.14 8.96
N ASP A 524 -25.03 -18.71 8.60
CA ASP A 524 -25.30 -20.14 8.71
C ASP A 524 -24.32 -20.96 7.87
N SER A 525 -23.98 -20.50 6.67
CA SER A 525 -22.97 -21.16 5.79
C SER A 525 -21.57 -21.25 6.42
N VAL A 526 -21.22 -20.33 7.32
CA VAL A 526 -19.90 -20.34 8.00
C VAL A 526 -19.97 -21.09 9.33
N ASN A 527 -21.02 -20.89 10.12
CA ASN A 527 -21.03 -21.33 11.52
C ASN A 527 -21.75 -22.68 11.73
N GLU A 528 -22.59 -23.16 10.77
CA GLU A 528 -23.23 -24.45 10.91
C GLU A 528 -22.29 -25.60 10.49
N PRO A 529 -22.40 -26.79 11.16
CA PRO A 529 -21.63 -27.95 10.79
C PRO A 529 -21.89 -28.40 9.35
N GLY A 530 -20.83 -28.49 8.53
CA GLY A 530 -20.90 -28.87 7.12
C GLY A 530 -21.29 -27.74 6.16
N GLY A 531 -21.31 -26.50 6.63
CA GLY A 531 -21.44 -25.32 5.78
C GLY A 531 -20.19 -25.09 4.91
N HIS A 532 -20.39 -24.62 3.68
CA HIS A 532 -19.28 -24.42 2.73
C HIS A 532 -18.32 -23.31 3.11
N GLY A 533 -18.71 -22.42 4.03
CA GLY A 533 -17.89 -21.31 4.54
C GLY A 533 -17.07 -21.62 5.80
N ASN A 534 -17.13 -22.84 6.35
CA ASN A 534 -16.53 -23.19 7.65
C ASN A 534 -15.03 -22.88 7.77
N ASN A 535 -14.28 -22.79 6.66
CA ASN A 535 -12.86 -22.42 6.66
C ASN A 535 -12.61 -20.95 7.08
N ALA A 536 -13.66 -20.13 7.16
CA ALA A 536 -13.58 -18.75 7.64
C ALA A 536 -14.18 -18.57 9.05
N TYR A 537 -14.51 -19.67 9.75
CA TYR A 537 -15.07 -19.63 11.09
C TYR A 537 -14.10 -19.04 12.11
N VAL A 538 -14.53 -18.05 12.88
CA VAL A 538 -13.76 -17.43 13.96
C VAL A 538 -14.52 -17.59 15.28
N PRO A 539 -13.97 -18.31 16.27
CA PRO A 539 -14.62 -18.50 17.56
C PRO A 539 -14.93 -17.15 18.24
N GLY A 540 -16.13 -17.05 18.81
CA GLY A 540 -16.59 -15.84 19.50
C GLY A 540 -17.08 -14.71 18.58
N TYR A 541 -16.86 -14.82 17.28
CA TYR A 541 -17.36 -13.86 16.30
C TYR A 541 -18.34 -14.53 15.35
N ARG A 542 -19.47 -13.88 15.14
CA ARG A 542 -20.49 -14.35 14.20
C ARG A 542 -20.05 -13.98 12.79
N VAL A 543 -19.27 -14.84 12.14
CA VAL A 543 -18.78 -14.60 10.78
C VAL A 543 -19.82 -15.06 9.77
N GLY A 544 -20.15 -14.19 8.79
CA GLY A 544 -20.87 -14.58 7.58
C GLY A 544 -19.92 -14.57 6.38
N GLY A 545 -20.13 -15.41 5.38
CA GLY A 545 -19.22 -15.43 4.24
C GLY A 545 -19.68 -16.27 3.06
N LYS A 546 -18.97 -16.10 1.92
CA LYS A 546 -19.18 -16.83 0.68
C LYS A 546 -17.87 -17.10 -0.04
N SER A 547 -17.66 -18.35 -0.42
CA SER A 547 -16.54 -18.78 -1.26
C SER A 547 -16.83 -18.54 -2.74
N GLY A 548 -15.77 -18.40 -3.53
CA GLY A 548 -15.82 -18.36 -4.98
C GLY A 548 -14.63 -19.07 -5.60
N THR A 549 -14.91 -19.81 -6.67
CA THR A 549 -13.89 -20.38 -7.54
C THR A 549 -14.34 -20.09 -8.96
N SER A 550 -13.57 -19.30 -9.69
CA SER A 550 -13.90 -18.92 -11.07
C SER A 550 -12.88 -19.44 -12.06
N GLN A 551 -13.35 -19.75 -13.27
CA GLN A 551 -12.50 -20.01 -14.43
C GLN A 551 -12.10 -18.68 -15.05
N LYS A 552 -10.94 -18.67 -15.70
CA LYS A 552 -10.51 -17.52 -16.53
C LYS A 552 -10.99 -17.76 -17.96
N LEU A 553 -12.22 -17.32 -18.28
CA LEU A 553 -12.88 -17.64 -19.56
C LEU A 553 -12.12 -17.15 -20.81
N ASN A 554 -11.32 -16.10 -20.69
CA ASN A 554 -10.53 -15.55 -21.80
C ASN A 554 -9.10 -16.11 -21.86
N ASP A 555 -8.74 -17.06 -20.99
CA ASP A 555 -7.43 -17.73 -21.01
C ASP A 555 -7.54 -19.03 -21.83
N PRO A 556 -6.61 -19.32 -22.74
CA PRO A 556 -6.63 -20.57 -23.50
C PRO A 556 -6.42 -21.82 -22.62
N ASP A 557 -5.88 -21.66 -21.42
CA ASP A 557 -5.73 -22.71 -20.42
C ASP A 557 -6.97 -22.73 -19.51
N ASP A 558 -7.89 -23.62 -19.81
CA ASP A 558 -9.16 -23.80 -19.09
C ASP A 558 -8.99 -24.40 -17.69
N THR A 559 -7.77 -24.78 -17.30
CA THR A 559 -7.45 -25.29 -15.95
C THR A 559 -7.20 -24.16 -14.93
N LYS A 560 -6.90 -22.95 -15.41
CA LYS A 560 -6.60 -21.80 -14.56
C LYS A 560 -7.84 -21.34 -13.76
N ARG A 561 -7.60 -21.04 -12.50
CA ARG A 561 -8.67 -20.68 -11.55
C ARG A 561 -8.28 -19.42 -10.75
N ILE A 562 -9.30 -18.73 -10.27
CA ILE A 562 -9.20 -17.71 -9.23
C ILE A 562 -9.94 -18.25 -7.99
N ALA A 563 -9.21 -18.43 -6.91
CA ALA A 563 -9.75 -18.84 -5.62
C ALA A 563 -10.08 -17.60 -4.79
N SER A 564 -11.34 -17.39 -4.39
CA SER A 564 -11.77 -16.21 -3.65
C SER A 564 -12.65 -16.55 -2.46
N PHE A 565 -12.67 -15.66 -1.47
CA PHE A 565 -13.59 -15.70 -0.35
C PHE A 565 -13.93 -14.28 0.09
N VAL A 566 -15.21 -14.02 0.39
CA VAL A 566 -15.65 -12.84 1.10
C VAL A 566 -16.22 -13.24 2.45
N GLY A 567 -15.77 -12.58 3.52
CA GLY A 567 -16.29 -12.78 4.87
C GLY A 567 -16.53 -11.46 5.57
N PHE A 568 -17.42 -11.42 6.53
CA PHE A 568 -17.75 -10.23 7.31
C PHE A 568 -18.14 -10.59 8.75
N ALA A 569 -17.92 -9.66 9.66
CA ALA A 569 -18.22 -9.87 11.08
C ALA A 569 -18.51 -8.53 11.80
N PRO A 570 -19.33 -8.56 12.89
CA PRO A 570 -20.27 -9.61 13.24
C PRO A 570 -21.42 -9.69 12.24
N ALA A 571 -21.96 -10.87 11.95
CA ALA A 571 -22.99 -11.03 10.91
C ALA A 571 -24.29 -10.27 11.16
N ASN A 572 -24.60 -9.99 12.43
CA ASN A 572 -25.82 -9.25 12.82
C ASN A 572 -25.63 -7.71 12.76
N ASP A 573 -24.41 -7.20 12.80
CA ASP A 573 -24.10 -5.78 12.69
C ASP A 573 -22.66 -5.61 12.17
N PRO A 574 -22.41 -5.81 10.86
CA PRO A 574 -21.06 -5.91 10.32
C PRO A 574 -20.22 -4.63 10.50
N GLU A 575 -19.03 -4.78 11.11
CA GLU A 575 -18.03 -3.74 11.29
C GLU A 575 -16.85 -3.89 10.32
N ILE A 576 -16.67 -5.10 9.78
CA ILE A 576 -15.65 -5.38 8.78
C ILE A 576 -16.21 -6.33 7.72
N VAL A 577 -15.83 -6.10 6.47
CA VAL A 577 -15.94 -7.03 5.36
C VAL A 577 -14.56 -7.21 4.76
N VAL A 578 -14.17 -8.46 4.48
CA VAL A 578 -12.87 -8.83 3.93
C VAL A 578 -13.08 -9.64 2.67
N LEU A 579 -12.53 -9.19 1.55
CA LEU A 579 -12.44 -9.95 0.30
C LEU A 579 -10.99 -10.36 0.08
N ALA A 580 -10.75 -11.67 -0.06
CA ALA A 580 -9.44 -12.21 -0.40
C ALA A 580 -9.55 -13.07 -1.66
N PHE A 581 -8.59 -12.95 -2.59
CA PHE A 581 -8.47 -13.87 -3.70
C PHE A 581 -7.01 -14.14 -4.10
N LEU A 582 -6.79 -15.33 -4.65
CA LEU A 582 -5.54 -15.80 -5.21
C LEU A 582 -5.78 -16.17 -6.68
N ASP A 583 -5.04 -15.56 -7.59
CA ASP A 583 -5.18 -15.74 -9.03
C ASP A 583 -4.11 -16.71 -9.56
N GLU A 584 -4.53 -17.83 -10.11
CA GLU A 584 -3.70 -18.95 -10.57
C GLU A 584 -2.91 -19.62 -9.41
N PRO A 585 -3.57 -20.11 -8.37
CA PRO A 585 -2.88 -20.86 -7.32
C PRO A 585 -2.49 -22.26 -7.83
N HIS A 586 -1.25 -22.67 -7.52
CA HIS A 586 -0.72 -24.03 -7.76
C HIS A 586 -0.49 -24.71 -6.42
N SER A 587 -1.58 -24.95 -5.68
CA SER A 587 -1.52 -25.49 -4.34
C SER A 587 -0.88 -26.89 -4.31
N PRO A 588 -0.01 -27.20 -3.33
CA PRO A 588 0.55 -28.53 -3.14
C PRO A 588 -0.51 -29.64 -2.98
N THR A 589 -1.72 -29.28 -2.59
CA THR A 589 -2.84 -30.20 -2.43
C THR A 589 -3.67 -30.39 -3.71
N ASN A 590 -3.24 -29.83 -4.85
CA ASN A 590 -4.01 -29.76 -6.10
C ASN A 590 -5.42 -29.16 -5.92
N SER A 591 -5.61 -28.33 -4.90
CA SER A 591 -6.87 -27.63 -4.64
C SER A 591 -6.76 -26.20 -5.18
N SER A 592 -7.73 -25.78 -5.96
CA SER A 592 -7.89 -24.39 -6.41
C SER A 592 -9.13 -23.72 -5.79
N TYR A 593 -9.69 -24.32 -4.75
CA TYR A 593 -11.00 -23.91 -4.19
C TYR A 593 -10.88 -22.74 -3.22
N GLY A 594 -11.69 -21.69 -3.49
CA GLY A 594 -11.71 -20.47 -2.71
C GLY A 594 -11.95 -20.69 -1.21
N ALA A 595 -12.86 -21.59 -0.84
CA ALA A 595 -13.10 -21.92 0.56
C ALA A 595 -11.84 -22.45 1.28
N ARG A 596 -11.01 -23.25 0.60
CA ARG A 596 -9.82 -23.87 1.19
C ARG A 596 -8.60 -22.96 1.18
N LEU A 597 -8.45 -22.13 0.14
CA LEU A 597 -7.27 -21.30 -0.04
C LEU A 597 -7.45 -19.89 0.53
N SER A 598 -8.59 -19.25 0.26
CA SER A 598 -8.86 -17.86 0.65
C SER A 598 -9.69 -17.76 1.95
N GLY A 599 -10.46 -18.77 2.31
CA GLY A 599 -11.22 -18.81 3.57
C GLY A 599 -10.35 -18.63 4.82
N PRO A 600 -9.26 -19.40 4.99
CA PRO A 600 -8.33 -19.24 6.11
C PRO A 600 -7.69 -17.85 6.18
N ILE A 601 -7.42 -17.22 5.04
CA ILE A 601 -6.87 -15.85 4.98
C ILE A 601 -7.88 -14.87 5.61
N VAL A 602 -9.14 -14.96 5.18
CA VAL A 602 -10.24 -14.12 5.69
C VAL A 602 -10.46 -14.36 7.18
N GLN A 603 -10.39 -15.63 7.63
CA GLN A 603 -10.46 -15.99 9.03
C GLN A 603 -9.43 -15.26 9.88
N GLU A 604 -8.15 -15.32 9.47
CA GLU A 604 -7.05 -14.72 10.22
C GLU A 604 -7.13 -13.19 10.24
N VAL A 605 -7.47 -12.57 9.11
CA VAL A 605 -7.63 -11.10 9.03
C VAL A 605 -8.77 -10.64 9.94
N ILE A 606 -9.92 -11.30 9.92
CA ILE A 606 -11.04 -10.98 10.81
C ILE A 606 -10.64 -11.19 12.28
N TYR A 607 -10.02 -12.33 12.60
CA TYR A 607 -9.59 -12.64 13.96
C TYR A 607 -8.65 -11.58 14.55
N GLU A 608 -7.66 -11.13 13.77
CA GLU A 608 -6.72 -10.10 14.22
C GLU A 608 -7.35 -8.69 14.21
N ALA A 609 -8.26 -8.39 13.28
CA ALA A 609 -8.85 -7.06 13.14
C ALA A 609 -9.90 -6.72 14.22
N MET A 610 -10.73 -7.69 14.62
CA MET A 610 -11.89 -7.44 15.49
C MET A 610 -11.54 -6.74 16.82
N PRO A 611 -10.45 -7.12 17.54
CA PRO A 611 -10.04 -6.41 18.75
C PRO A 611 -9.68 -4.94 18.52
N TYR A 612 -9.02 -4.61 17.39
CA TYR A 612 -8.68 -3.22 17.04
C TYR A 612 -9.90 -2.39 16.67
N LEU A 613 -10.96 -3.04 16.18
CA LEU A 613 -12.25 -2.41 15.91
C LEU A 613 -13.13 -2.28 17.16
N GLY A 614 -12.63 -2.71 18.33
CA GLY A 614 -13.34 -2.63 19.60
C GLY A 614 -14.52 -3.61 19.71
N VAL A 615 -14.54 -4.67 18.90
CA VAL A 615 -15.58 -5.68 18.94
C VAL A 615 -15.15 -6.82 19.86
N GLU A 616 -15.86 -6.95 20.98
CA GLU A 616 -15.60 -8.01 21.96
C GLU A 616 -16.17 -9.36 21.47
N PRO A 617 -15.42 -10.47 21.63
CA PRO A 617 -15.91 -11.80 21.24
C PRO A 617 -17.03 -12.30 22.15
N GLN A 618 -18.04 -12.90 21.56
CA GLN A 618 -19.20 -13.50 22.26
C GLN A 618 -19.10 -15.02 22.13
N TYR A 619 -18.41 -15.65 23.06
CA TYR A 619 -18.19 -17.10 23.03
C TYR A 619 -19.41 -17.88 23.54
N THR A 620 -19.75 -18.94 22.83
CA THR A 620 -20.61 -19.99 23.35
C THR A 620 -19.92 -20.80 24.45
N ALA A 621 -20.67 -21.58 25.24
CA ALA A 621 -20.08 -22.42 26.30
C ALA A 621 -19.08 -23.47 25.73
N GLU A 622 -19.27 -23.93 24.51
CA GLU A 622 -18.36 -24.85 23.85
C GLU A 622 -17.12 -24.15 23.29
N GLU A 623 -17.27 -22.93 22.75
CA GLU A 623 -16.17 -22.12 22.31
C GLU A 623 -15.28 -21.67 23.47
N LEU A 624 -15.87 -21.30 24.61
CA LEU A 624 -15.13 -20.93 25.81
C LEU A 624 -14.14 -22.01 26.25
N LYS A 625 -14.43 -23.28 25.99
CA LYS A 625 -13.51 -24.40 26.29
C LYS A 625 -12.28 -24.40 25.37
N LYS A 626 -12.35 -23.75 24.23
CA LYS A 626 -11.31 -23.72 23.17
C LYS A 626 -10.56 -22.39 23.08
N VAL A 627 -10.97 -21.37 23.87
CA VAL A 627 -10.36 -20.03 23.84
C VAL A 627 -8.97 -20.10 24.49
N ASP A 628 -8.01 -19.47 23.83
CA ASP A 628 -6.66 -19.30 24.33
C ASP A 628 -6.64 -18.49 25.65
N VAL A 629 -5.72 -18.84 26.52
CA VAL A 629 -5.46 -18.12 27.78
C VAL A 629 -3.99 -17.67 27.82
N ILE A 630 -3.77 -16.53 28.48
CA ILE A 630 -2.43 -16.00 28.65
C ILE A 630 -1.72 -16.72 29.78
N THR A 631 -0.53 -17.27 29.53
CA THR A 631 0.26 -17.93 30.55
C THR A 631 0.70 -16.94 31.63
N PRO A 632 0.46 -17.25 32.91
CA PRO A 632 0.91 -16.38 34.00
C PRO A 632 2.42 -16.48 34.21
N ALA A 633 3.00 -15.48 34.88
CA ALA A 633 4.40 -15.55 35.33
C ALA A 633 4.50 -16.41 36.59
N THR A 634 5.13 -17.59 36.48
CA THR A 634 5.22 -18.53 37.57
C THR A 634 6.65 -18.67 38.15
N ILE A 635 7.66 -18.13 37.46
CA ILE A 635 9.06 -18.17 37.91
C ILE A 635 9.19 -17.48 39.27
N GLY A 636 9.86 -18.12 40.20
CA GLY A 636 10.07 -17.68 41.59
C GLY A 636 8.90 -18.02 42.54
N LYS A 637 7.80 -18.59 42.05
CA LYS A 637 6.68 -19.03 42.89
C LYS A 637 6.90 -20.44 43.44
N PRO A 638 6.31 -20.78 44.59
CA PRO A 638 6.18 -22.17 45.04
C PRO A 638 5.47 -23.01 43.96
N VAL A 639 5.96 -24.20 43.69
CA VAL A 639 5.44 -25.11 42.64
C VAL A 639 3.94 -25.35 42.76
N GLN A 640 3.41 -25.50 43.99
CA GLN A 640 2.01 -25.78 44.24
C GLN A 640 1.12 -24.55 43.86
N ASP A 641 1.59 -23.33 44.17
CA ASP A 641 0.89 -22.10 43.86
C ASP A 641 0.88 -21.89 42.34
N ALA A 642 2.03 -22.09 41.68
CA ALA A 642 2.15 -21.99 40.21
C ALA A 642 1.25 -23.00 39.49
N LYS A 643 1.19 -24.24 40.00
CA LYS A 643 0.30 -25.28 39.47
C LYS A 643 -1.16 -24.89 39.62
N ALA A 644 -1.58 -24.46 40.81
CA ALA A 644 -2.97 -24.04 41.08
C ALA A 644 -3.40 -22.85 40.17
N GLU A 645 -2.50 -21.91 39.95
CA GLU A 645 -2.75 -20.75 39.05
C GLU A 645 -2.94 -21.18 37.59
N LEU A 646 -2.11 -22.11 37.08
CA LEU A 646 -2.24 -22.68 35.74
C LEU A 646 -3.55 -23.48 35.59
N GLU A 647 -3.86 -24.35 36.58
CA GLU A 647 -5.07 -25.16 36.56
C GLU A 647 -6.34 -24.29 36.66
N ALA A 648 -6.33 -23.17 37.37
CA ALA A 648 -7.42 -22.21 37.43
C ALA A 648 -7.73 -21.57 36.07
N LEU A 649 -6.71 -21.43 35.23
CA LEU A 649 -6.83 -20.94 33.84
C LEU A 649 -7.21 -22.06 32.85
N GLY A 650 -7.31 -23.32 33.31
CA GLY A 650 -7.58 -24.49 32.47
C GLY A 650 -6.37 -24.99 31.70
N LEU A 651 -5.17 -24.61 32.12
CA LEU A 651 -3.90 -25.12 31.59
C LEU A 651 -3.45 -26.36 32.38
N ASN A 652 -2.84 -27.30 31.70
CA ASN A 652 -2.17 -28.41 32.35
C ASN A 652 -0.76 -27.99 32.81
N CYS A 653 -0.27 -28.63 33.88
CA CYS A 653 1.05 -28.38 34.41
C CYS A 653 1.87 -29.68 34.40
N LYS A 654 3.07 -29.64 33.81
CA LYS A 654 4.08 -30.67 33.94
C LYS A 654 5.25 -30.12 34.78
N ILE A 655 5.63 -30.86 35.84
CA ILE A 655 6.74 -30.46 36.73
C ILE A 655 7.96 -31.31 36.41
N GLU A 656 9.09 -30.67 36.16
CA GLU A 656 10.40 -31.28 35.92
C GLU A 656 11.37 -30.84 37.04
N GLY A 657 11.98 -31.82 37.70
CA GLY A 657 12.83 -31.61 38.86
C GLY A 657 12.14 -31.87 40.19
N LEU A 658 12.89 -31.78 41.30
CA LEU A 658 12.46 -32.09 42.68
C LEU A 658 12.44 -30.86 43.60
N GLY A 659 12.71 -29.66 43.07
CA GLY A 659 12.73 -28.42 43.84
C GLY A 659 11.35 -27.94 44.24
N GLY A 660 11.27 -27.10 45.26
CA GLY A 660 10.01 -26.51 45.76
C GLY A 660 9.59 -25.20 45.09
N THR A 661 10.47 -24.61 44.25
CA THR A 661 10.25 -23.31 43.60
C THR A 661 10.50 -23.43 42.10
N VAL A 662 9.70 -22.75 41.30
CA VAL A 662 9.85 -22.71 39.87
C VAL A 662 11.05 -21.86 39.47
N THR A 663 12.02 -22.46 38.79
CA THR A 663 13.24 -21.80 38.30
C THR A 663 13.11 -21.37 36.84
N TYR A 664 12.32 -22.11 36.02
CA TYR A 664 12.04 -21.79 34.61
C TYR A 664 10.67 -22.34 34.21
N GLN A 665 10.02 -21.66 33.29
CA GLN A 665 8.74 -22.14 32.67
C GLN A 665 8.80 -22.08 31.17
N TYR A 666 8.16 -23.06 30.52
CA TYR A 666 7.98 -23.04 29.07
C TYR A 666 6.61 -23.63 28.69
N PRO A 667 5.81 -22.98 27.77
CA PRO A 667 6.09 -21.66 27.18
C PRO A 667 6.24 -20.54 28.21
N SER A 668 6.90 -19.44 27.78
CA SER A 668 7.16 -18.30 28.65
C SER A 668 5.88 -17.60 29.11
N ALA A 669 5.98 -16.80 30.17
CA ALA A 669 4.88 -15.92 30.58
C ALA A 669 4.42 -15.01 29.43
N LEU A 670 3.14 -14.64 29.45
CA LEU A 670 2.45 -13.84 28.43
C LEU A 670 2.29 -14.53 27.07
N THR A 671 2.62 -15.83 26.96
CA THR A 671 2.29 -16.61 25.75
C THR A 671 0.82 -16.95 25.73
N SER A 672 0.15 -16.73 24.58
CA SER A 672 -1.23 -17.16 24.37
C SER A 672 -1.27 -18.65 24.03
N LEU A 673 -1.96 -19.43 24.86
CA LEU A 673 -2.08 -20.89 24.72
C LEU A 673 -3.54 -21.32 24.69
N PRO A 674 -3.93 -22.28 23.84
CA PRO A 674 -5.21 -22.95 23.96
C PRO A 674 -5.40 -23.55 25.35
N ARG A 675 -6.63 -23.49 25.90
CA ARG A 675 -6.97 -24.22 27.12
C ARG A 675 -6.61 -25.69 26.95
N THR A 676 -6.26 -26.37 28.04
CA THR A 676 -5.72 -27.73 28.06
C THR A 676 -4.27 -27.87 27.54
N SER A 677 -3.64 -26.79 27.06
CA SER A 677 -2.20 -26.80 26.78
C SER A 677 -1.39 -27.06 28.04
N THR A 678 -0.22 -27.67 27.88
CA THR A 678 0.67 -27.99 28.99
C THR A 678 1.76 -26.95 29.12
N VAL A 679 1.90 -26.37 30.33
CA VAL A 679 3.05 -25.54 30.69
C VAL A 679 4.00 -26.40 31.48
N VAL A 680 5.25 -26.46 31.05
CA VAL A 680 6.33 -27.20 31.77
C VAL A 680 7.00 -26.26 32.77
N LEU A 681 6.98 -26.63 34.03
CA LEU A 681 7.61 -25.93 35.13
C LEU A 681 8.87 -26.68 35.55
N TYR A 682 10.01 -26.06 35.44
CA TYR A 682 11.30 -26.59 35.89
C TYR A 682 11.59 -26.07 37.28
N THR A 683 12.03 -26.96 38.15
CA THR A 683 12.37 -26.65 39.56
C THR A 683 13.85 -26.85 39.86
N ASP A 684 14.61 -27.32 38.89
CA ASP A 684 16.04 -27.48 38.91
C ASP A 684 16.66 -26.64 37.78
N PRO A 685 17.60 -25.72 38.05
CA PRO A 685 18.24 -24.90 37.02
C PRO A 685 18.95 -25.71 35.92
N ASP A 686 19.43 -26.94 36.28
CA ASP A 686 20.14 -27.82 35.36
C ASP A 686 19.19 -28.69 34.50
N ALA A 687 17.89 -28.71 34.78
CA ALA A 687 16.89 -29.53 34.09
C ALA A 687 16.23 -28.83 32.86
N VAL A 688 16.69 -27.65 32.52
CA VAL A 688 16.11 -26.83 31.47
C VAL A 688 16.37 -27.38 30.07
N GLY A 689 15.33 -27.47 29.21
CA GLY A 689 15.48 -27.63 27.77
C GLY A 689 15.37 -29.06 27.22
N ALA A 690 14.53 -29.91 27.81
CA ALA A 690 14.17 -31.18 27.16
C ALA A 690 13.64 -30.90 25.74
N ARG A 691 14.33 -31.42 24.71
CA ARG A 691 13.95 -31.27 23.32
C ARG A 691 13.13 -32.47 22.86
N VAL A 692 12.15 -32.21 22.04
CA VAL A 692 11.23 -33.20 21.47
C VAL A 692 11.08 -32.95 19.95
N VAL A 693 10.75 -34.02 19.22
CA VAL A 693 10.63 -33.98 17.78
C VAL A 693 9.18 -33.70 17.41
N VAL A 694 8.98 -32.75 16.51
CA VAL A 694 7.65 -32.40 15.98
C VAL A 694 7.12 -33.53 15.08
N PRO A 695 5.94 -34.13 15.39
CA PRO A 695 5.35 -35.17 14.55
C PRO A 695 4.74 -34.60 13.26
N GLU A 696 4.59 -35.46 12.25
CA GLU A 696 3.79 -35.14 11.03
C GLU A 696 2.32 -35.18 11.36
N THR A 697 1.60 -34.11 10.98
CA THR A 697 0.14 -34.02 11.19
C THR A 697 -0.68 -34.08 9.90
N LYS A 698 -0.06 -33.97 8.72
CA LYS A 698 -0.78 -33.94 7.45
C LYS A 698 -1.78 -35.07 7.33
N ASP A 699 -2.97 -34.77 6.86
CA ASP A 699 -4.11 -35.68 6.67
C ASP A 699 -4.66 -36.33 7.95
N LEU A 700 -4.18 -35.91 9.14
CA LEU A 700 -4.76 -36.36 10.41
C LEU A 700 -6.03 -35.54 10.74
N THR A 701 -6.98 -36.19 11.40
CA THR A 701 -8.12 -35.49 12.01
C THR A 701 -7.64 -34.60 13.17
N VAL A 702 -8.44 -33.61 13.58
CA VAL A 702 -8.13 -32.76 14.74
C VAL A 702 -7.79 -33.59 15.98
N ALA A 703 -8.57 -34.64 16.26
CA ALA A 703 -8.32 -35.50 17.40
C ALA A 703 -7.00 -36.29 17.29
N ALA A 704 -6.70 -36.83 16.11
CA ALA A 704 -5.47 -37.58 15.86
C ALA A 704 -4.22 -36.68 15.92
N ALA A 705 -4.29 -35.48 15.32
CA ALA A 705 -3.20 -34.50 15.38
C ALA A 705 -2.96 -33.99 16.81
N THR A 706 -4.04 -33.72 17.57
CA THR A 706 -3.95 -33.33 18.99
C THR A 706 -3.26 -34.41 19.82
N GLU A 707 -3.63 -35.66 19.62
CA GLU A 707 -3.03 -36.78 20.35
C GLU A 707 -1.57 -37.00 19.96
N ALA A 708 -1.21 -36.85 18.68
CA ALA A 708 0.17 -36.92 18.23
C ALA A 708 1.04 -35.85 18.89
N MET A 709 0.60 -34.59 18.92
CA MET A 709 1.28 -33.50 19.59
C MET A 709 1.39 -33.73 21.11
N ARG A 710 0.29 -34.13 21.76
CA ARG A 710 0.29 -34.43 23.19
C ARG A 710 1.28 -35.54 23.55
N THR A 711 1.33 -36.58 22.75
CA THR A 711 2.25 -37.71 22.94
C THR A 711 3.72 -37.29 22.78
N ALA A 712 3.97 -36.37 21.85
CA ALA A 712 5.30 -35.76 21.67
C ALA A 712 5.66 -34.72 22.75
N GLY A 713 4.74 -34.43 23.69
CA GLY A 713 4.96 -33.38 24.71
C GLY A 713 4.87 -31.96 24.17
N LEU A 714 4.11 -31.75 23.09
CA LEU A 714 3.91 -30.46 22.42
C LEU A 714 2.48 -29.97 22.61
N ASN A 715 2.28 -28.66 22.49
CA ASN A 715 0.97 -28.04 22.44
C ASN A 715 0.51 -27.89 20.99
N ILE A 716 -0.79 -27.90 20.76
CA ILE A 716 -1.40 -27.70 19.44
C ILE A 716 -2.37 -26.52 19.47
N LYS A 717 -2.28 -25.64 18.47
CA LYS A 717 -3.28 -24.64 18.14
C LYS A 717 -3.96 -25.03 16.84
N VAL A 718 -5.27 -25.31 16.92
CA VAL A 718 -6.08 -25.68 15.78
C VAL A 718 -6.53 -24.42 15.05
N ARG A 719 -6.32 -24.35 13.75
CA ARG A 719 -6.74 -23.26 12.86
C ARG A 719 -7.51 -23.79 11.66
N GLY A 720 -8.22 -22.91 10.94
CA GLY A 720 -9.01 -23.27 9.76
C GLY A 720 -10.35 -23.89 10.13
N ALA A 721 -10.85 -24.83 9.33
CA ALA A 721 -12.12 -25.47 9.57
C ALA A 721 -12.13 -26.27 10.88
N THR A 722 -12.95 -25.84 11.83
CA THR A 722 -13.11 -26.48 13.14
C THR A 722 -14.53 -26.98 13.40
N VAL A 723 -15.47 -26.61 12.52
CA VAL A 723 -16.90 -26.98 12.56
C VAL A 723 -17.21 -27.84 11.35
N GLY A 724 -17.75 -29.04 11.58
CA GLY A 724 -18.06 -30.01 10.52
C GLY A 724 -18.08 -31.46 11.04
N ARG A 725 -18.14 -32.45 10.14
CA ARG A 725 -17.95 -33.84 10.53
C ARG A 725 -16.51 -34.10 10.91
N ALA A 726 -16.27 -34.45 12.16
CA ALA A 726 -14.90 -34.62 12.71
C ALA A 726 -13.96 -35.50 11.87
N SER A 727 -14.50 -36.51 11.19
CA SER A 727 -13.75 -37.41 10.30
C SER A 727 -13.39 -36.80 8.94
N MET A 728 -13.93 -35.63 8.61
CA MET A 728 -13.73 -34.94 7.34
C MET A 728 -12.95 -33.66 7.49
N ILE A 729 -12.62 -33.26 8.73
CA ILE A 729 -11.74 -32.12 9.02
C ILE A 729 -10.33 -32.66 9.18
N LEU A 730 -9.49 -32.42 8.18
CA LEU A 730 -8.13 -32.96 8.10
C LEU A 730 -7.08 -31.84 8.12
N ALA A 731 -5.92 -32.14 8.71
CA ALA A 731 -4.77 -31.22 8.74
C ALA A 731 -4.18 -31.04 7.35
N ALA A 732 -4.07 -29.78 6.92
CA ALA A 732 -3.46 -29.38 5.65
C ALA A 732 -1.99 -29.03 5.79
N SER A 733 -1.63 -28.27 6.85
CA SER A 733 -0.28 -27.79 7.09
C SER A 733 -0.01 -27.53 8.58
N GLN A 734 1.25 -27.44 8.94
CA GLN A 734 1.71 -27.06 10.28
C GLN A 734 2.81 -26.01 10.18
N ASN A 735 2.87 -25.06 11.16
CA ASN A 735 3.79 -23.93 11.13
C ASN A 735 5.26 -24.30 11.38
N ILE A 736 5.51 -25.41 12.08
CA ILE A 736 6.87 -25.95 12.30
C ILE A 736 6.91 -27.30 11.60
N PRO A 737 7.85 -27.53 10.66
CA PRO A 737 7.95 -28.79 9.92
C PRO A 737 8.11 -30.01 10.81
N ALA A 738 7.58 -31.15 10.36
CA ALA A 738 7.81 -32.44 11.00
C ALA A 738 9.32 -32.76 11.08
N ALA A 739 9.71 -33.57 12.03
CA ALA A 739 11.09 -33.93 12.36
C ALA A 739 11.99 -32.77 12.85
N THR A 740 11.45 -31.56 13.07
CA THR A 740 12.17 -30.47 13.72
C THR A 740 12.28 -30.73 15.23
N GLU A 741 13.45 -30.53 15.82
CA GLU A 741 13.65 -30.56 17.28
C GLU A 741 13.28 -29.21 17.90
N VAL A 742 12.34 -29.21 18.84
CA VAL A 742 11.87 -28.03 19.57
C VAL A 742 11.85 -28.30 21.08
N GLU A 743 11.70 -27.25 21.87
CA GLU A 743 11.57 -27.39 23.34
C GLU A 743 10.20 -28.00 23.70
N GLN A 744 10.16 -28.88 24.70
CA GLN A 744 8.94 -29.50 25.21
C GLN A 744 7.97 -28.41 25.66
N GLY A 745 6.69 -28.53 25.27
CA GLY A 745 5.68 -27.49 25.51
C GLY A 745 5.52 -26.47 24.37
N THR A 746 6.36 -26.54 23.33
CA THR A 746 6.23 -25.66 22.16
C THR A 746 4.83 -25.75 21.56
N LEU A 747 4.26 -24.58 21.18
CA LEU A 747 2.97 -24.49 20.52
C LEU A 747 3.13 -24.67 19.01
N ILE A 748 2.52 -25.71 18.46
CA ILE A 748 2.45 -26.00 17.03
C ILE A 748 1.09 -25.58 16.52
N THR A 749 1.06 -24.66 15.56
CA THR A 749 -0.19 -24.29 14.86
C THR A 749 -0.42 -25.22 13.68
N VAL A 750 -1.57 -25.89 13.65
CA VAL A 750 -1.97 -26.82 12.58
C VAL A 750 -3.22 -26.28 11.92
N ASN A 751 -3.16 -26.10 10.61
CA ASN A 751 -4.27 -25.63 9.79
C ASN A 751 -5.09 -26.83 9.30
N PHE A 752 -6.40 -26.79 9.53
CA PHE A 752 -7.34 -27.83 9.14
C PHE A 752 -8.29 -27.33 8.04
N HIS A 753 -8.72 -28.23 7.18
CA HIS A 753 -9.73 -27.97 6.16
C HIS A 753 -10.84 -29.02 6.19
N ASP A 754 -12.06 -28.63 5.84
CA ASP A 754 -13.17 -29.56 5.70
C ASP A 754 -13.13 -30.19 4.31
N THR A 755 -12.98 -31.53 4.25
CA THR A 755 -12.92 -32.29 3.00
C THR A 755 -14.31 -32.55 2.39
N THR A 756 -15.41 -32.21 3.09
CA THR A 756 -16.79 -32.34 2.55
C THR A 756 -17.17 -31.14 1.69
N VAL A 757 -16.41 -30.06 1.71
CA VAL A 757 -16.64 -28.93 0.82
C VAL A 757 -16.33 -29.40 -0.60
N VAL A 758 -17.40 -29.68 -1.34
CA VAL A 758 -17.32 -30.10 -2.74
C VAL A 758 -16.68 -28.98 -3.55
N PRO A 759 -15.79 -29.35 -4.48
CA PRO A 759 -15.21 -28.38 -5.40
C PRO A 759 -16.29 -27.60 -6.15
N GLU A 760 -16.22 -26.27 -6.08
CA GLU A 760 -16.98 -25.42 -6.99
C GLU A 760 -16.25 -25.41 -8.34
N ASN A 761 -16.81 -26.09 -9.37
CA ASN A 761 -16.28 -26.07 -10.75
C ASN A 761 -16.64 -24.77 -11.48
#